data_adc81c6c85af121d7facd08c781376ab
#
_entry.id   adc81c6c85af121d7facd08c781376ab
#
_cell.length_a   1.000
_cell.length_b   1.000
_cell.length_c   1.000
_cell.angle_alpha   90.00
_cell.angle_beta   90.00
_cell.angle_gamma   90.00
#
_symmetry.space_group_name_H-M   'P 1'
#
loop_
_entity.id
_entity.type
_entity.pdbx_description
1 polymer ?
#
loop_
_entity_poly.entity_id
_entity_poly.type
_entity_poly.pdbx_seq_one_letter_code
_entity_poly.pdbx_strand_id
1 'polypeptide(L)'
;MLQYIFLVNYYFRLDAAIMSALRHKNLICKLLGSFNHSKFYFSTSKFVYTTKKEVIKIGGVSKALKVPKNPELVPKNYLPKNIPTETIRDLKWMMQKDSLGQDIFLLGRPGPLRRLLTQQYLELTKREMEYVALSRDTTESDLKQRREILSGTAHYMDQAAVRAALEGRVLVLEGIEKVERNVLPVLNNLLENREMHLEDGRLLIPAARYDSLLAEHGAEVMEKWRLMRVSEDFRVIALGLPVPKYTGSPLDPPLRSRFQARNIQHLPYAQQLDVIISLAPNVDKEVLSRLLSFSHTLLTEESSGLGLLDFPMENLVTGLPIYNSVPELTPLDFISRFYPYKLFLPSDGQKSVEDTLQTFHISSQGNKIKRLSIESVSRSSENPHSVEVEIKVGNKVRSLTVNGGTSVNTSKDFVTTPYHSWLMADILLSHSTSDICVVGPRGCGKSALVRNLGDLLGYKIETIQLYQDMTARDLLQQRTTTDTGDTVWRLSPLVNAALNGQLAVLDGLHRVHKGSLAVIQRLVHDRELQLYDGTRLLSETSFKTLMQELNLSKEELEGRGIRMVHPAFRIIALAEPPTTGTGKGQWLTPEILSMFLYHDMRSLSQTEELQVITEMTGTPGSILPEMLRVTHALRNSEDAALRSVATSLSTRQLLRVGRRLQKFPEESVYSVVNKACLARFLPALAKDTLDKVLEKNGIKQVKTIEDKNIQCVIQDQVLTIGNFRICLIKISDCMPTFYA
;
A
#
# COMPACT_ATOMS: atom_id res chain seq x y z
N MET A 1 -18.67 -26.32 24.56
CA MET A 1 -18.06 -27.32 23.67
C MET A 1 -19.07 -28.32 23.07
N LEU A 2 -20.02 -28.82 23.81
CA LEU A 2 -21.05 -29.76 23.30
C LEU A 2 -22.10 -29.13 22.35
N GLN A 3 -22.37 -27.82 22.44
CA GLN A 3 -23.29 -27.13 21.52
C GLN A 3 -22.64 -26.83 20.12
N TYR A 4 -21.33 -26.76 20.05
CA TYR A 4 -20.62 -26.55 18.79
C TYR A 4 -20.55 -27.82 17.90
N ILE A 5 -20.54 -28.99 18.54
CA ILE A 5 -20.53 -30.28 17.82
C ILE A 5 -21.90 -30.59 17.21
N PHE A 6 -23.00 -30.10 17.79
CA PHE A 6 -24.35 -30.29 17.24
C PHE A 6 -24.63 -29.42 16.01
N LEU A 7 -24.07 -28.21 15.93
CA LEU A 7 -24.26 -27.32 14.78
C LEU A 7 -23.44 -27.76 13.55
N VAL A 8 -22.24 -28.28 13.76
CA VAL A 8 -21.38 -28.79 12.67
C VAL A 8 -21.98 -30.07 12.06
N ASN A 9 -22.55 -30.95 12.87
CA ASN A 9 -23.22 -32.17 12.38
C ASN A 9 -24.55 -31.90 11.65
N TYR A 10 -25.22 -30.77 11.93
CA TYR A 10 -26.45 -30.40 11.24
C TYR A 10 -26.17 -29.86 9.84
N TYR A 11 -25.07 -29.13 9.66
CA TYR A 11 -24.65 -28.64 8.35
C TYR A 11 -24.12 -29.75 7.43
N PHE A 12 -23.36 -30.71 7.96
CA PHE A 12 -22.90 -31.86 7.16
C PHE A 12 -24.01 -32.82 6.72
N ARG A 13 -25.13 -32.90 7.46
CA ARG A 13 -26.29 -33.70 7.06
C ARG A 13 -27.15 -33.02 5.98
N LEU A 14 -27.18 -31.69 5.91
CA LEU A 14 -27.88 -30.95 4.86
C LEU A 14 -27.19 -31.11 3.48
N ASP A 15 -25.85 -31.05 3.45
CA ASP A 15 -25.09 -31.23 2.21
C ASP A 15 -25.18 -32.67 1.68
N ALA A 16 -25.22 -33.68 2.54
CA ALA A 16 -25.39 -35.06 2.13
C ALA A 16 -26.80 -35.33 1.56
N ALA A 17 -27.83 -34.66 2.06
CA ALA A 17 -29.19 -34.76 1.55
C ALA A 17 -29.34 -34.07 0.17
N ILE A 18 -28.66 -32.93 -0.02
CA ILE A 18 -28.65 -32.20 -1.32
C ILE A 18 -27.87 -32.98 -2.36
N MET A 19 -26.74 -33.59 -2.01
CA MET A 19 -25.95 -34.44 -2.92
C MET A 19 -26.67 -35.76 -3.27
N SER A 20 -27.46 -36.33 -2.35
CA SER A 20 -28.32 -37.48 -2.65
C SER A 20 -29.46 -37.12 -3.60
N ALA A 21 -30.09 -35.95 -3.45
CA ALA A 21 -31.13 -35.45 -4.34
C ALA A 21 -30.61 -35.14 -5.77
N LEU A 22 -29.35 -34.69 -5.87
CA LEU A 22 -28.70 -34.44 -7.16
C LEU A 22 -28.31 -35.73 -7.92
N ARG A 23 -28.02 -36.84 -7.21
CA ARG A 23 -27.77 -38.14 -7.82
C ARG A 23 -29.05 -38.77 -8.43
N HIS A 24 -30.20 -38.51 -7.83
CA HIS A 24 -31.49 -38.99 -8.41
C HIS A 24 -31.98 -38.18 -9.63
N LYS A 25 -31.57 -36.91 -9.77
CA LYS A 25 -31.89 -36.12 -10.98
C LYS A 25 -31.23 -36.66 -12.24
N ASN A 26 -30.05 -37.23 -12.16
CA ASN A 26 -29.35 -37.82 -13.32
C ASN A 26 -29.95 -39.16 -13.79
N LEU A 27 -30.77 -39.82 -12.98
CA LEU A 27 -31.48 -41.03 -13.36
C LEU A 27 -32.78 -40.68 -14.11
N ILE A 28 -33.44 -39.59 -13.80
CA ILE A 28 -34.69 -39.12 -14.44
C ILE A 28 -34.41 -38.57 -15.84
N CYS A 29 -33.24 -37.99 -16.09
CA CYS A 29 -32.87 -37.53 -17.45
C CYS A 29 -32.53 -38.65 -18.47
N LYS A 30 -32.34 -39.91 -17.99
CA LYS A 30 -32.11 -41.07 -18.88
C LYS A 30 -33.37 -41.78 -19.30
N LEU A 31 -34.52 -41.45 -18.71
CA LEU A 31 -35.84 -42.11 -19.02
C LEU A 31 -36.77 -41.26 -19.90
N LEU A 32 -36.42 -40.00 -20.18
CA LEU A 32 -37.17 -39.15 -21.12
C LEU A 32 -36.30 -38.86 -22.35
N GLY A 33 -36.12 -39.91 -23.15
CA GLY A 33 -35.68 -39.76 -24.53
C GLY A 33 -36.75 -39.03 -25.34
N SER A 34 -36.31 -38.13 -26.19
CA SER A 34 -37.09 -37.35 -27.18
C SER A 34 -37.90 -36.18 -26.65
N PHE A 35 -37.26 -35.02 -26.50
CA PHE A 35 -37.89 -33.76 -26.85
C PHE A 35 -36.85 -32.75 -27.35
N ASN A 36 -37.21 -32.06 -28.40
CA ASN A 36 -36.45 -31.18 -29.28
C ASN A 36 -35.54 -30.17 -28.59
N HIS A 37 -34.40 -29.93 -29.23
CA HIS A 37 -33.51 -28.78 -29.00
C HIS A 37 -34.28 -27.45 -29.12
N SER A 38 -34.74 -26.90 -28.01
CA SER A 38 -34.98 -25.47 -27.88
C SER A 38 -33.74 -24.81 -27.25
N LYS A 39 -33.08 -24.01 -28.08
CA LYS A 39 -31.96 -23.15 -27.65
C LYS A 39 -32.43 -22.24 -26.51
N PHE A 40 -32.00 -22.51 -25.30
CA PHE A 40 -32.08 -21.52 -24.23
C PHE A 40 -31.06 -20.42 -24.54
N TYR A 41 -31.53 -19.34 -25.13
CA TYR A 41 -30.81 -18.08 -25.17
C TYR A 41 -30.78 -17.51 -23.78
N PHE A 42 -29.63 -17.52 -23.15
CA PHE A 42 -29.36 -16.65 -21.99
C PHE A 42 -29.45 -15.22 -22.51
N SER A 43 -30.52 -14.54 -22.18
CA SER A 43 -30.68 -13.10 -22.40
C SER A 43 -29.60 -12.36 -21.61
N THR A 44 -28.62 -11.83 -22.33
CA THR A 44 -27.74 -10.77 -21.78
C THR A 44 -28.64 -9.62 -21.34
N SER A 45 -28.72 -9.38 -20.04
CA SER A 45 -29.53 -8.30 -19.49
C SER A 45 -28.98 -6.96 -20.01
N LYS A 46 -29.62 -6.39 -21.01
CA LYS A 46 -29.33 -5.04 -21.50
C LYS A 46 -29.71 -4.04 -20.41
N PHE A 47 -28.79 -3.14 -20.06
CA PHE A 47 -29.13 -1.94 -19.32
C PHE A 47 -30.08 -1.08 -20.15
N VAL A 48 -31.29 -0.87 -19.66
CA VAL A 48 -32.24 0.04 -20.30
C VAL A 48 -32.36 1.30 -19.43
N TYR A 49 -31.78 2.40 -19.93
CA TYR A 49 -32.06 3.72 -19.41
C TYR A 49 -33.39 4.22 -19.96
N THR A 50 -34.36 4.47 -19.12
CA THR A 50 -35.62 5.14 -19.51
C THR A 50 -35.69 6.55 -18.94
N THR A 51 -35.75 7.52 -19.82
CA THR A 51 -35.74 8.98 -19.56
C THR A 51 -37.12 9.55 -19.23
N LYS A 52 -37.75 9.17 -18.10
CA LYS A 52 -38.94 9.93 -17.62
C LYS A 52 -39.20 9.89 -16.10
N LYS A 53 -38.35 9.54 -15.29
CA LYS A 53 -37.85 9.56 -13.92
C LYS A 53 -36.66 8.66 -14.01
N GLU A 54 -35.47 9.20 -13.78
CA GLU A 54 -34.28 8.36 -13.85
C GLU A 54 -34.45 7.19 -12.89
N VAL A 55 -34.79 6.04 -13.42
CA VAL A 55 -34.97 4.79 -12.66
C VAL A 55 -33.93 3.79 -13.14
N ILE A 56 -33.09 3.33 -12.25
CA ILE A 56 -32.15 2.24 -12.55
C ILE A 56 -32.87 0.91 -12.35
N LYS A 57 -32.71 0.03 -13.31
CA LYS A 57 -33.17 -1.37 -13.25
C LYS A 57 -31.99 -2.33 -13.35
N ILE A 58 -31.85 -3.22 -12.39
CA ILE A 58 -30.86 -4.30 -12.41
C ILE A 58 -31.58 -5.62 -12.14
N GLY A 59 -31.72 -6.47 -13.16
CA GLY A 59 -32.27 -7.82 -13.03
C GLY A 59 -33.61 -7.89 -12.26
N GLY A 60 -34.58 -7.01 -12.58
CA GLY A 60 -35.91 -7.00 -11.98
C GLY A 60 -36.06 -6.13 -10.72
N VAL A 61 -34.97 -5.59 -10.16
CA VAL A 61 -35.02 -4.59 -9.09
C VAL A 61 -34.91 -3.21 -9.70
N SER A 62 -35.76 -2.28 -9.28
CA SER A 62 -35.77 -0.90 -9.75
C SER A 62 -35.63 0.07 -8.58
N LYS A 63 -34.84 1.12 -8.74
CA LYS A 63 -34.68 2.20 -7.78
C LYS A 63 -34.75 3.54 -8.50
N ALA A 64 -35.58 4.47 -7.97
CA ALA A 64 -35.60 5.85 -8.44
C ALA A 64 -34.33 6.58 -8.01
N LEU A 65 -33.72 7.30 -8.94
CA LEU A 65 -32.57 8.16 -8.64
C LEU A 65 -33.06 9.45 -8.00
N LYS A 66 -32.33 9.85 -6.97
CA LYS A 66 -32.47 11.20 -6.38
C LYS A 66 -31.35 12.07 -6.92
N VAL A 67 -31.65 13.33 -7.16
CA VAL A 67 -30.62 14.32 -7.50
C VAL A 67 -29.76 14.57 -6.26
N PRO A 68 -28.44 14.38 -6.31
CA PRO A 68 -27.58 14.64 -5.17
C PRO A 68 -27.55 16.14 -4.84
N LYS A 69 -27.54 16.50 -3.57
CA LYS A 69 -27.37 17.89 -3.09
C LYS A 69 -25.96 18.39 -3.37
N ASN A 70 -24.97 17.52 -3.12
CA ASN A 70 -23.56 17.79 -3.31
C ASN A 70 -22.98 16.79 -4.34
N PRO A 71 -23.11 17.07 -5.66
CA PRO A 71 -22.67 16.13 -6.72
C PRO A 71 -21.17 15.81 -6.65
N GLU A 72 -20.38 16.67 -6.02
CA GLU A 72 -18.95 16.47 -5.78
C GLU A 72 -18.64 15.31 -4.83
N LEU A 73 -19.60 14.89 -4.01
CA LEU A 73 -19.45 13.77 -3.08
C LEU A 73 -19.82 12.41 -3.71
N VAL A 74 -20.31 12.42 -4.94
CA VAL A 74 -20.63 11.19 -5.68
C VAL A 74 -19.36 10.66 -6.35
N PRO A 75 -18.99 9.37 -6.16
CA PRO A 75 -17.84 8.77 -6.86
C PRO A 75 -18.00 8.85 -8.38
N LYS A 76 -16.89 9.00 -9.11
CA LYS A 76 -16.86 9.16 -10.57
C LYS A 76 -15.79 8.27 -11.20
N ASN A 77 -16.06 7.79 -12.43
CA ASN A 77 -15.14 7.00 -13.25
C ASN A 77 -14.78 5.60 -12.71
N TYR A 78 -15.66 5.00 -11.94
CA TYR A 78 -15.49 3.62 -11.46
C TYR A 78 -16.27 2.59 -12.27
N LEU A 79 -17.27 3.03 -13.05
CA LEU A 79 -18.08 2.14 -13.88
C LEU A 79 -17.33 1.78 -15.17
N PRO A 80 -17.02 0.49 -15.40
CA PRO A 80 -16.43 0.05 -16.65
C PRO A 80 -17.48 0.08 -17.78
N LYS A 81 -17.04 0.20 -19.03
CA LYS A 81 -17.92 0.18 -20.21
C LYS A 81 -18.76 -1.10 -20.28
N ASN A 82 -18.17 -2.23 -19.92
CA ASN A 82 -18.83 -3.52 -19.83
C ASN A 82 -18.73 -4.06 -18.42
N ILE A 83 -19.85 -4.20 -17.73
CA ILE A 83 -19.90 -4.72 -16.36
C ILE A 83 -20.04 -6.24 -16.41
N PRO A 84 -19.15 -7.02 -15.78
CA PRO A 84 -19.24 -8.47 -15.70
C PRO A 84 -20.54 -8.94 -15.02
N THR A 85 -21.04 -10.11 -15.40
CA THR A 85 -22.32 -10.65 -14.89
C THR A 85 -22.29 -10.87 -13.37
N GLU A 86 -21.18 -11.29 -12.81
CA GLU A 86 -21.03 -11.46 -11.35
C GLU A 86 -21.11 -10.11 -10.62
N THR A 87 -20.43 -9.09 -11.14
CA THR A 87 -20.52 -7.73 -10.61
C THR A 87 -21.96 -7.21 -10.66
N ILE A 88 -22.70 -7.46 -11.74
CA ILE A 88 -24.13 -7.11 -11.84
C ILE A 88 -24.95 -7.83 -10.76
N ARG A 89 -24.64 -9.10 -10.47
CA ARG A 89 -25.30 -9.85 -9.40
C ARG A 89 -25.05 -9.26 -8.03
N ASP A 90 -23.82 -8.81 -7.76
CA ASP A 90 -23.47 -8.15 -6.52
C ASP A 90 -24.14 -6.77 -6.39
N LEU A 91 -24.11 -5.96 -7.44
CA LEU A 91 -24.79 -4.65 -7.48
C LEU A 91 -26.31 -4.80 -7.31
N LYS A 92 -26.93 -5.83 -7.91
CA LYS A 92 -28.34 -6.15 -7.70
C LYS A 92 -28.66 -6.43 -6.24
N TRP A 93 -27.82 -7.26 -5.59
CA TRP A 93 -28.00 -7.59 -4.18
C TRP A 93 -27.85 -6.33 -3.29
N MET A 94 -26.84 -5.48 -3.54
CA MET A 94 -26.69 -4.21 -2.81
C MET A 94 -27.91 -3.33 -2.99
N MET A 95 -28.47 -3.22 -4.21
CA MET A 95 -29.65 -2.44 -4.47
C MET A 95 -30.91 -2.99 -3.79
N GLN A 96 -31.04 -4.32 -3.67
CA GLN A 96 -32.11 -4.95 -2.89
C GLN A 96 -32.04 -4.59 -1.41
N LYS A 97 -30.83 -4.65 -0.81
CA LYS A 97 -30.62 -4.35 0.60
C LYS A 97 -30.84 -2.85 0.90
N ASP A 98 -30.31 -1.99 0.05
CA ASP A 98 -30.51 -0.55 0.17
C ASP A 98 -31.98 -0.15 0.03
N SER A 99 -32.74 -0.79 -0.86
CA SER A 99 -34.19 -0.56 -1.01
C SER A 99 -35.01 -1.01 0.21
N LEU A 100 -34.50 -2.00 0.96
CA LEU A 100 -35.09 -2.46 2.22
C LEU A 100 -34.64 -1.62 3.43
N GLY A 101 -33.81 -0.61 3.25
CA GLY A 101 -33.31 0.20 4.35
C GLY A 101 -32.22 -0.46 5.18
N GLN A 102 -31.62 -1.56 4.71
CA GLN A 102 -30.65 -2.36 5.45
C GLN A 102 -29.22 -1.90 5.18
N ASP A 103 -28.40 -1.93 6.24
CA ASP A 103 -26.96 -1.66 6.15
C ASP A 103 -26.19 -2.90 5.68
N ILE A 104 -25.10 -2.66 4.94
CA ILE A 104 -24.40 -3.70 4.18
C ILE A 104 -23.00 -3.90 4.76
N PHE A 105 -22.56 -5.18 4.83
CA PHE A 105 -21.18 -5.54 5.14
C PHE A 105 -20.59 -6.40 4.01
N LEU A 106 -19.61 -5.85 3.29
CA LEU A 106 -18.90 -6.56 2.23
C LEU A 106 -17.62 -7.18 2.79
N LEU A 107 -17.57 -8.49 2.77
CA LEU A 107 -16.40 -9.30 3.13
C LEU A 107 -15.69 -9.73 1.86
N GLY A 108 -14.39 -9.88 1.89
CA GLY A 108 -13.63 -10.39 0.76
C GLY A 108 -12.13 -10.38 1.03
N ARG A 109 -11.36 -10.84 0.04
CA ARG A 109 -9.90 -10.88 0.13
C ARG A 109 -9.29 -9.47 0.19
N PRO A 110 -8.05 -9.33 0.68
CA PRO A 110 -7.32 -8.06 0.62
C PRO A 110 -7.24 -7.54 -0.82
N GLY A 111 -7.29 -6.21 -0.98
CA GLY A 111 -7.26 -5.55 -2.27
C GLY A 111 -8.41 -4.56 -2.46
N PRO A 112 -8.44 -3.81 -3.58
CA PRO A 112 -9.41 -2.74 -3.84
C PRO A 112 -10.80 -3.21 -4.25
N LEU A 113 -11.01 -4.52 -4.57
CA LEU A 113 -12.24 -5.03 -5.18
C LEU A 113 -13.53 -4.64 -4.42
N ARG A 114 -13.55 -4.78 -3.08
CA ARG A 114 -14.71 -4.42 -2.25
C ARG A 114 -15.04 -2.93 -2.33
N ARG A 115 -14.00 -2.10 -2.26
CA ARG A 115 -14.11 -0.64 -2.38
C ARG A 115 -14.57 -0.25 -3.79
N LEU A 116 -13.97 -0.85 -4.83
CA LEU A 116 -14.35 -0.63 -6.22
C LEU A 116 -15.84 -0.94 -6.45
N LEU A 117 -16.32 -2.09 -5.96
CA LEU A 117 -17.74 -2.46 -6.06
C LEU A 117 -18.65 -1.45 -5.35
N THR A 118 -18.24 -0.97 -4.18
CA THR A 118 -19.00 0.06 -3.45
C THR A 118 -19.06 1.37 -4.22
N GLN A 119 -17.94 1.81 -4.78
CA GLN A 119 -17.87 3.04 -5.57
C GLN A 119 -18.68 2.92 -6.87
N GLN A 120 -18.65 1.78 -7.54
CA GLN A 120 -19.51 1.49 -8.70
C GLN A 120 -20.99 1.54 -8.34
N TYR A 121 -21.37 0.99 -7.18
CA TYR A 121 -22.75 1.07 -6.70
C TYR A 121 -23.19 2.52 -6.43
N LEU A 122 -22.35 3.32 -5.77
CA LEU A 122 -22.65 4.71 -5.43
C LEU A 122 -22.67 5.61 -6.68
N GLU A 123 -21.75 5.40 -7.62
CA GLU A 123 -21.76 6.10 -8.92
C GLU A 123 -23.02 5.78 -9.71
N LEU A 124 -23.40 4.49 -9.81
CA LEU A 124 -24.60 4.03 -10.50
C LEU A 124 -25.86 4.63 -9.88
N THR A 125 -25.94 4.67 -8.55
CA THR A 125 -27.12 5.20 -7.83
C THR A 125 -27.07 6.69 -7.59
N LYS A 126 -26.03 7.39 -8.04
CA LYS A 126 -25.78 8.84 -7.85
C LYS A 126 -25.87 9.27 -6.38
N ARG A 127 -25.40 8.41 -5.46
CA ARG A 127 -25.44 8.69 -4.01
C ARG A 127 -24.18 9.31 -3.51
N GLU A 128 -24.34 10.31 -2.65
CA GLU A 128 -23.24 10.96 -1.93
C GLU A 128 -22.59 10.00 -0.94
N MET A 129 -21.26 10.09 -0.80
CA MET A 129 -20.46 9.23 0.04
C MET A 129 -19.68 10.02 1.08
N GLU A 130 -19.75 9.57 2.33
CA GLU A 130 -18.77 9.89 3.39
C GLU A 130 -17.90 8.65 3.60
N TYR A 131 -16.59 8.79 3.33
CA TYR A 131 -15.66 7.68 3.43
C TYR A 131 -14.76 7.81 4.65
N VAL A 132 -14.59 6.73 5.40
CA VAL A 132 -13.70 6.65 6.56
C VAL A 132 -12.80 5.42 6.43
N ALA A 133 -11.50 5.66 6.32
CA ALA A 133 -10.50 4.61 6.47
C ALA A 133 -10.24 4.38 7.96
N LEU A 134 -10.65 3.23 8.43
CA LEU A 134 -10.46 2.83 9.82
C LEU A 134 -9.06 2.26 10.04
N SER A 135 -8.39 2.73 11.07
CA SER A 135 -7.06 2.31 11.48
C SER A 135 -7.07 1.90 12.96
N ARG A 136 -5.96 1.35 13.42
CA ARG A 136 -5.78 1.04 14.84
C ARG A 136 -5.96 2.28 15.74
N ASP A 137 -5.55 3.44 15.22
CA ASP A 137 -5.50 4.70 15.98
C ASP A 137 -6.80 5.51 15.87
N THR A 138 -7.83 4.97 15.20
CA THR A 138 -9.15 5.61 15.09
C THR A 138 -9.84 5.62 16.45
N THR A 139 -10.35 6.80 16.82
CA THR A 139 -11.05 7.02 18.08
C THR A 139 -12.55 7.28 17.86
N GLU A 140 -13.34 7.19 18.91
CA GLU A 140 -14.77 7.52 18.87
C GLU A 140 -15.03 8.95 18.33
N SER A 141 -14.19 9.90 18.75
CA SER A 141 -14.29 11.29 18.29
C SER A 141 -14.03 11.48 16.79
N ASP A 142 -13.31 10.57 16.15
CA ASP A 142 -13.10 10.61 14.69
C ASP A 142 -14.35 10.15 13.91
N LEU A 143 -15.25 9.42 14.55
CA LEU A 143 -16.51 8.97 13.95
C LEU A 143 -17.66 9.92 14.27
N LYS A 144 -17.74 10.44 15.49
CA LYS A 144 -18.85 11.17 16.05
C LYS A 144 -18.67 12.69 15.95
N GLN A 145 -17.94 13.26 16.86
CA GLN A 145 -17.66 14.70 16.91
C GLN A 145 -16.25 14.97 17.40
N ARG A 146 -15.62 15.98 16.85
CA ARG A 146 -14.30 16.44 17.25
C ARG A 146 -14.39 17.87 17.78
N ARG A 147 -13.71 18.12 18.89
CA ARG A 147 -13.60 19.45 19.46
C ARG A 147 -12.43 20.19 18.85
N GLU A 148 -12.66 21.37 18.30
CA GLU A 148 -11.65 22.26 17.71
C GLU A 148 -11.76 23.67 18.32
N ILE A 149 -10.67 24.39 18.36
CA ILE A 149 -10.61 25.77 18.85
C ILE A 149 -10.56 26.67 17.61
N LEU A 150 -11.52 27.57 17.49
CA LEU A 150 -11.60 28.56 16.42
C LEU A 150 -11.86 29.92 17.07
N SER A 151 -11.02 30.92 16.78
CA SER A 151 -11.11 32.27 17.33
C SER A 151 -11.20 32.28 18.87
N GLY A 152 -10.41 31.41 19.53
CA GLY A 152 -10.33 31.30 20.98
C GLY A 152 -11.55 30.60 21.63
N THR A 153 -12.53 30.14 20.86
CA THR A 153 -13.69 29.39 21.37
C THR A 153 -13.66 27.93 20.91
N ALA A 154 -14.18 27.03 21.76
CA ALA A 154 -14.24 25.61 21.44
C ALA A 154 -15.52 25.29 20.69
N HIS A 155 -15.39 24.72 19.51
CA HIS A 155 -16.47 24.28 18.65
C HIS A 155 -16.44 22.76 18.47
N TYR A 156 -17.62 22.14 18.37
CA TYR A 156 -17.76 20.74 18.04
C TYR A 156 -17.97 20.60 16.53
N MET A 157 -17.08 19.87 15.87
CA MET A 157 -17.15 19.61 14.43
C MET A 157 -17.71 18.22 14.18
N ASP A 158 -18.84 18.13 13.48
CA ASP A 158 -19.48 16.88 13.13
C ASP A 158 -18.59 16.06 12.19
N GLN A 159 -18.33 14.80 12.55
CA GLN A 159 -17.53 13.89 11.74
C GLN A 159 -18.37 13.09 10.74
N ALA A 160 -17.74 12.25 9.95
CA ALA A 160 -18.36 11.58 8.80
C ALA A 160 -19.66 10.84 9.14
N ALA A 161 -19.74 10.14 10.29
CA ALA A 161 -20.95 9.41 10.67
C ALA A 161 -22.12 10.33 10.93
N VAL A 162 -21.89 11.46 11.62
CA VAL A 162 -22.93 12.45 11.93
C VAL A 162 -23.37 13.20 10.68
N ARG A 163 -22.41 13.68 9.86
CA ARG A 163 -22.74 14.33 8.58
C ARG A 163 -23.53 13.41 7.66
N ALA A 164 -23.12 12.14 7.53
CA ALA A 164 -23.83 11.17 6.72
C ALA A 164 -25.26 10.94 7.21
N ALA A 165 -25.47 10.84 8.53
CA ALA A 165 -26.77 10.63 9.14
C ALA A 165 -27.73 11.83 8.92
N LEU A 166 -27.22 13.05 9.06
CA LEU A 166 -28.02 14.28 8.88
C LEU A 166 -28.37 14.52 7.41
N GLU A 167 -27.38 14.38 6.51
CA GLU A 167 -27.54 14.72 5.09
C GLU A 167 -28.09 13.56 4.23
N GLY A 168 -28.22 12.36 4.79
CA GLY A 168 -28.70 11.19 4.05
C GLY A 168 -27.67 10.58 3.11
N ARG A 169 -26.40 10.78 3.40
CA ARG A 169 -25.27 10.20 2.64
C ARG A 169 -25.05 8.74 3.00
N VAL A 170 -24.27 8.05 2.18
CA VAL A 170 -23.82 6.69 2.49
C VAL A 170 -22.48 6.78 3.23
N LEU A 171 -22.45 6.28 4.47
CA LEU A 171 -21.23 6.15 5.24
C LEU A 171 -20.51 4.87 4.83
N VAL A 172 -19.30 5.00 4.29
CA VAL A 172 -18.43 3.87 3.91
C VAL A 172 -17.32 3.73 4.94
N LEU A 173 -17.28 2.59 5.63
CA LEU A 173 -16.30 2.26 6.65
C LEU A 173 -15.37 1.17 6.12
N GLU A 174 -14.12 1.50 5.79
CA GLU A 174 -13.14 0.50 5.31
C GLU A 174 -12.15 0.11 6.41
N GLY A 175 -11.94 -1.20 6.60
CA GLY A 175 -11.00 -1.75 7.58
C GLY A 175 -11.61 -1.93 8.97
N ILE A 176 -12.86 -2.35 9.04
CA ILE A 176 -13.61 -2.49 10.30
C ILE A 176 -12.95 -3.45 11.29
N GLU A 177 -12.17 -4.41 10.79
CA GLU A 177 -11.39 -5.37 11.59
C GLU A 177 -10.11 -4.78 12.22
N LYS A 178 -9.70 -3.57 11.83
CA LYS A 178 -8.45 -2.93 12.25
C LYS A 178 -8.60 -2.07 13.48
N VAL A 179 -9.81 -1.61 13.73
CA VAL A 179 -10.15 -0.72 14.86
C VAL A 179 -10.17 -1.51 16.17
N GLU A 180 -9.85 -0.83 17.25
CA GLU A 180 -10.03 -1.39 18.60
C GLU A 180 -11.52 -1.63 18.89
N ARG A 181 -11.81 -2.72 19.62
CA ARG A 181 -13.19 -3.19 19.86
C ARG A 181 -14.08 -2.19 20.59
N ASN A 182 -13.49 -1.32 21.41
CA ASN A 182 -14.20 -0.31 22.19
C ASN A 182 -14.71 0.90 21.38
N VAL A 183 -14.21 1.11 20.19
CA VAL A 183 -14.56 2.28 19.34
C VAL A 183 -15.86 2.06 18.55
N LEU A 184 -16.02 0.88 17.96
CA LEU A 184 -17.17 0.58 17.09
C LEU A 184 -18.54 0.55 17.81
N PRO A 185 -18.65 0.22 19.11
CA PRO A 185 -19.93 0.25 19.82
C PRO A 185 -20.68 1.57 19.77
N VAL A 186 -19.98 2.70 19.56
CA VAL A 186 -20.62 4.02 19.36
C VAL A 186 -21.61 4.03 18.19
N LEU A 187 -21.37 3.17 17.18
CA LEU A 187 -22.24 3.05 16.01
C LEU A 187 -23.45 2.13 16.24
N ASN A 188 -23.48 1.35 17.30
CA ASN A 188 -24.53 0.35 17.52
C ASN A 188 -25.94 0.95 17.48
N ASN A 189 -26.14 2.04 18.20
CA ASN A 189 -27.45 2.67 18.29
C ASN A 189 -27.83 3.42 17.00
N LEU A 190 -26.82 4.01 16.36
CA LEU A 190 -27.01 4.66 15.06
C LEU A 190 -27.43 3.67 13.96
N LEU A 191 -26.89 2.45 13.99
CA LEU A 191 -27.21 1.39 13.02
C LEU A 191 -28.59 0.79 13.28
N GLU A 192 -28.96 0.55 14.54
CA GLU A 192 -30.22 -0.14 14.89
C GLU A 192 -31.41 0.82 14.90
N ASN A 193 -31.30 1.87 15.70
CA ASN A 193 -32.40 2.75 16.02
C ASN A 193 -32.30 4.10 15.27
N ARG A 194 -31.22 4.35 14.54
CA ARG A 194 -30.91 5.67 13.96
C ARG A 194 -30.82 6.76 15.04
N GLU A 195 -30.30 6.42 16.22
CA GLU A 195 -30.15 7.33 17.37
C GLU A 195 -28.66 7.46 17.75
N MET A 196 -28.26 8.67 18.13
CA MET A 196 -26.90 8.93 18.63
C MET A 196 -26.89 10.19 19.50
N HIS A 197 -26.36 10.06 20.72
CA HIS A 197 -26.06 11.22 21.57
C HIS A 197 -24.76 11.89 21.10
N LEU A 198 -24.79 13.18 20.89
CA LEU A 198 -23.64 13.98 20.52
C LEU A 198 -23.04 14.67 21.76
N GLU A 199 -21.76 15.03 21.68
CA GLU A 199 -21.03 15.64 22.82
C GLU A 199 -21.46 17.09 23.11
N ASP A 200 -22.00 17.77 22.10
CA ASP A 200 -22.57 19.12 22.22
C ASP A 200 -24.00 19.13 22.81
N GLY A 201 -24.51 17.97 23.18
CA GLY A 201 -25.83 17.78 23.75
C GLY A 201 -26.96 17.65 22.74
N ARG A 202 -26.67 17.61 21.43
CA ARG A 202 -27.67 17.26 20.41
C ARG A 202 -27.94 15.74 20.45
N LEU A 203 -29.16 15.36 20.11
CA LEU A 203 -29.58 13.97 19.98
C LEU A 203 -30.09 13.70 18.57
N LEU A 204 -29.45 12.78 17.87
CA LEU A 204 -29.94 12.25 16.60
C LEU A 204 -31.08 11.26 16.88
N ILE A 205 -32.20 11.41 16.19
CA ILE A 205 -33.37 10.52 16.29
C ILE A 205 -33.90 10.14 14.90
N PRO A 206 -34.55 8.97 14.75
CA PRO A 206 -35.07 8.54 13.46
C PRO A 206 -36.14 9.49 12.92
N ALA A 207 -36.19 9.61 11.60
CA ALA A 207 -37.08 10.52 10.90
C ALA A 207 -38.55 10.42 11.34
N ALA A 208 -39.11 9.21 11.39
CA ALA A 208 -40.51 9.01 11.77
C ALA A 208 -40.83 9.52 13.19
N ARG A 209 -39.91 9.30 14.15
CA ARG A 209 -40.09 9.80 15.52
C ARG A 209 -39.92 11.31 15.59
N TYR A 210 -38.95 11.88 14.86
CA TYR A 210 -38.75 13.31 14.80
C TYR A 210 -40.00 14.01 14.22
N ASP A 211 -40.52 13.52 13.09
CA ASP A 211 -41.64 14.10 12.37
C ASP A 211 -42.93 14.02 13.23
N SER A 212 -43.12 12.93 13.99
CA SER A 212 -44.24 12.81 14.96
C SER A 212 -44.12 13.83 16.08
N LEU A 213 -42.96 13.95 16.71
CA LEU A 213 -42.73 14.92 17.79
C LEU A 213 -42.82 16.36 17.30
N LEU A 214 -42.39 16.63 16.07
CA LEU A 214 -42.51 17.94 15.45
C LEU A 214 -44.00 18.34 15.25
N ALA A 215 -44.83 17.38 14.84
CA ALA A 215 -46.26 17.60 14.68
C ALA A 215 -46.98 17.83 16.02
N GLU A 216 -46.51 17.20 17.11
CA GLU A 216 -47.12 17.34 18.44
C GLU A 216 -46.68 18.61 19.19
N HIS A 217 -45.40 18.96 19.11
CA HIS A 217 -44.80 19.97 19.99
C HIS A 217 -44.30 21.22 19.26
N GLY A 218 -44.19 21.18 17.93
CA GLY A 218 -43.72 22.31 17.13
C GLY A 218 -42.17 22.44 17.09
N ALA A 219 -41.68 23.27 16.18
CA ALA A 219 -40.25 23.42 15.89
C ALA A 219 -39.44 24.02 17.06
N GLU A 220 -40.01 24.97 17.79
CA GLU A 220 -39.31 25.64 18.91
C GLU A 220 -38.97 24.68 20.05
N VAL A 221 -39.86 23.71 20.31
CA VAL A 221 -39.61 22.67 21.34
C VAL A 221 -38.54 21.69 20.89
N MET A 222 -38.53 21.32 19.60
CA MET A 222 -37.49 20.47 19.01
C MET A 222 -36.13 21.11 19.15
N GLU A 223 -36.00 22.40 18.84
CA GLU A 223 -34.75 23.14 18.99
C GLU A 223 -34.30 23.23 20.45
N LYS A 224 -35.21 23.50 21.38
CA LYS A 224 -34.94 23.53 22.82
C LYS A 224 -34.46 22.18 23.33
N TRP A 225 -34.99 21.09 22.83
CA TRP A 225 -34.57 19.73 23.16
C TRP A 225 -33.33 19.31 22.39
N ARG A 226 -32.82 20.11 21.45
CA ARG A 226 -31.67 19.86 20.59
C ARG A 226 -31.77 18.52 19.83
N LEU A 227 -33.00 18.21 19.37
CA LEU A 227 -33.24 17.01 18.58
C LEU A 227 -32.88 17.25 17.10
N MET A 228 -32.21 16.29 16.51
CA MET A 228 -31.79 16.34 15.11
C MET A 228 -32.38 15.15 14.35
N ARG A 229 -32.96 15.44 13.17
CA ARG A 229 -33.57 14.42 12.31
C ARG A 229 -32.53 13.64 11.53
N VAL A 230 -32.48 12.33 11.72
CA VAL A 230 -31.69 11.43 10.83
C VAL A 230 -32.43 11.25 9.52
N SER A 231 -31.73 11.38 8.40
CA SER A 231 -32.33 11.22 7.07
C SER A 231 -32.71 9.75 6.81
N GLU A 232 -33.85 9.52 6.17
CA GLU A 232 -34.34 8.21 5.76
C GLU A 232 -33.41 7.54 4.73
N ASP A 233 -32.64 8.33 3.97
CA ASP A 233 -31.69 7.87 2.96
C ASP A 233 -30.36 7.44 3.56
N PHE A 234 -30.08 7.71 4.83
CA PHE A 234 -28.85 7.32 5.49
C PHE A 234 -28.66 5.81 5.44
N ARG A 235 -27.48 5.37 4.99
CA ARG A 235 -27.06 3.95 4.95
C ARG A 235 -25.60 3.83 5.31
N VAL A 236 -25.22 2.64 5.80
CA VAL A 236 -23.82 2.32 6.10
C VAL A 236 -23.40 1.11 5.26
N ILE A 237 -22.24 1.23 4.62
CA ILE A 237 -21.58 0.15 3.92
C ILE A 237 -20.22 -0.09 4.60
N ALA A 238 -20.10 -1.21 5.29
CA ALA A 238 -18.86 -1.63 5.92
C ALA A 238 -18.06 -2.53 4.99
N LEU A 239 -16.74 -2.36 4.95
CA LEU A 239 -15.81 -3.16 4.18
C LEU A 239 -14.81 -3.80 5.14
N GLY A 240 -14.68 -5.12 5.08
CA GLY A 240 -13.81 -5.84 6.00
C GLY A 240 -13.20 -7.10 5.42
N LEU A 241 -12.21 -7.63 6.13
CA LEU A 241 -11.57 -8.90 5.84
C LEU A 241 -12.22 -10.02 6.67
N PRO A 242 -12.32 -11.25 6.15
CA PRO A 242 -12.77 -12.38 6.95
C PRO A 242 -11.73 -12.76 8.00
N VAL A 243 -12.06 -12.51 9.27
CA VAL A 243 -11.29 -12.91 10.44
C VAL A 243 -11.84 -14.27 10.92
N PRO A 244 -11.02 -15.29 11.24
CA PRO A 244 -9.59 -15.25 11.55
C PRO A 244 -8.63 -15.52 10.37
N LYS A 245 -9.13 -15.73 9.15
CA LYS A 245 -8.24 -16.00 7.99
C LYS A 245 -7.18 -14.90 7.82
N TYR A 246 -7.58 -13.64 7.99
CA TYR A 246 -6.67 -12.49 7.98
C TYR A 246 -6.57 -11.89 9.39
N THR A 247 -5.48 -11.16 9.62
CA THR A 247 -5.20 -10.53 10.91
C THR A 247 -6.16 -9.37 11.18
N GLY A 248 -6.79 -9.35 12.34
CA GLY A 248 -7.71 -8.31 12.75
C GLY A 248 -8.57 -8.72 13.94
N SER A 249 -9.38 -7.80 14.41
CA SER A 249 -10.37 -8.05 15.46
C SER A 249 -11.70 -8.52 14.85
N PRO A 250 -12.27 -9.64 15.28
CA PRO A 250 -13.59 -10.06 14.82
C PRO A 250 -14.64 -9.03 15.26
N LEU A 251 -15.63 -8.82 14.41
CA LEU A 251 -16.74 -7.91 14.70
C LEU A 251 -17.57 -8.45 15.86
N ASP A 252 -17.88 -7.59 16.81
CA ASP A 252 -18.71 -7.97 17.97
C ASP A 252 -20.10 -8.48 17.54
N PRO A 253 -20.65 -9.51 18.20
CA PRO A 253 -21.94 -10.08 17.85
C PRO A 253 -23.08 -9.05 17.72
N PRO A 254 -23.23 -8.07 18.65
CA PRO A 254 -24.24 -7.02 18.52
C PRO A 254 -24.11 -6.19 17.25
N LEU A 255 -22.89 -5.77 16.90
CA LEU A 255 -22.64 -4.98 15.70
C LEU A 255 -22.81 -5.83 14.42
N ARG A 256 -22.37 -7.09 14.47
CA ARG A 256 -22.48 -8.03 13.34
C ARG A 256 -23.95 -8.30 12.94
N SER A 257 -24.86 -8.40 13.90
CA SER A 257 -26.28 -8.68 13.63
C SER A 257 -27.01 -7.54 12.90
N ARG A 258 -26.45 -6.33 12.93
CA ARG A 258 -27.05 -5.12 12.32
C ARG A 258 -26.74 -5.02 10.83
N PHE A 259 -25.74 -5.73 10.35
CA PHE A 259 -25.33 -5.72 8.96
C PHE A 259 -25.86 -6.93 8.17
N GLN A 260 -26.17 -6.69 6.91
CA GLN A 260 -26.36 -7.74 5.93
C GLN A 260 -25.03 -8.03 5.24
N ALA A 261 -24.46 -9.20 5.52
CA ALA A 261 -23.13 -9.56 5.04
C ALA A 261 -23.17 -10.25 3.69
N ARG A 262 -22.19 -9.97 2.83
CA ARG A 262 -21.94 -10.67 1.58
C ARG A 262 -20.45 -10.86 1.35
N ASN A 263 -20.06 -12.08 0.98
CA ASN A 263 -18.70 -12.39 0.58
C ASN A 263 -18.51 -12.06 -0.91
N ILE A 264 -17.60 -11.16 -1.21
CA ILE A 264 -17.23 -10.74 -2.56
C ILE A 264 -16.05 -11.59 -3.02
N GLN A 265 -16.23 -12.26 -4.13
CA GLN A 265 -15.23 -13.11 -4.76
C GLN A 265 -14.72 -12.46 -6.04
N HIS A 266 -13.54 -12.88 -6.47
CA HIS A 266 -13.04 -12.55 -7.81
C HIS A 266 -13.94 -13.12 -8.89
N LEU A 267 -13.86 -12.53 -10.08
CA LEU A 267 -14.59 -13.02 -11.25
C LEU A 267 -14.23 -14.49 -11.54
N PRO A 268 -15.16 -15.28 -12.11
CA PRO A 268 -14.86 -16.62 -12.60
C PRO A 268 -13.73 -16.62 -13.61
N TYR A 269 -12.94 -17.70 -13.65
CA TYR A 269 -11.75 -17.83 -14.49
C TYR A 269 -11.95 -17.38 -15.94
N ALA A 270 -13.03 -17.81 -16.60
CA ALA A 270 -13.29 -17.45 -17.99
C ALA A 270 -13.47 -15.93 -18.19
N GLN A 271 -14.22 -15.28 -17.32
CA GLN A 271 -14.43 -13.82 -17.40
C GLN A 271 -13.15 -13.04 -17.06
N GLN A 272 -12.36 -13.53 -16.10
CA GLN A 272 -11.05 -12.93 -15.82
C GLN A 272 -10.10 -13.07 -17.00
N LEU A 273 -10.07 -14.25 -17.65
CA LEU A 273 -9.22 -14.47 -18.81
C LEU A 273 -9.58 -13.52 -19.96
N ASP A 274 -10.88 -13.31 -20.22
CA ASP A 274 -11.34 -12.36 -21.24
C ASP A 274 -10.87 -10.92 -20.94
N VAL A 275 -10.95 -10.50 -19.67
CA VAL A 275 -10.45 -9.18 -19.23
C VAL A 275 -8.94 -9.08 -19.44
N ILE A 276 -8.17 -10.08 -19.00
CA ILE A 276 -6.72 -10.11 -19.11
C ILE A 276 -6.27 -10.07 -20.59
N ILE A 277 -6.90 -10.84 -21.46
CA ILE A 277 -6.63 -10.83 -22.91
C ILE A 277 -6.91 -9.45 -23.52
N SER A 278 -7.97 -8.78 -23.08
CA SER A 278 -8.30 -7.43 -23.58
C SER A 278 -7.28 -6.37 -23.18
N LEU A 279 -6.64 -6.53 -22.02
CA LEU A 279 -5.64 -5.61 -21.48
C LEU A 279 -4.22 -5.84 -22.03
N ALA A 280 -3.91 -7.06 -22.45
CA ALA A 280 -2.59 -7.41 -22.99
C ALA A 280 -2.69 -8.11 -24.36
N PRO A 281 -3.15 -7.42 -25.43
CA PRO A 281 -3.37 -8.03 -26.73
C PRO A 281 -2.08 -8.48 -27.42
N ASN A 282 -0.91 -7.93 -27.07
CA ASN A 282 0.39 -8.28 -27.66
C ASN A 282 1.03 -9.51 -27.04
N VAL A 283 0.44 -10.07 -25.97
CA VAL A 283 0.95 -11.25 -25.26
C VAL A 283 0.18 -12.48 -25.71
N ASP A 284 0.88 -13.60 -25.83
CA ASP A 284 0.27 -14.87 -26.21
C ASP A 284 -0.81 -15.30 -25.18
N LYS A 285 -1.99 -15.67 -25.69
CA LYS A 285 -3.13 -16.12 -24.88
C LYS A 285 -2.79 -17.32 -24.00
N GLU A 286 -1.95 -18.21 -24.48
CA GLU A 286 -1.54 -19.39 -23.73
C GLU A 286 -0.72 -19.01 -22.50
N VAL A 287 0.18 -18.04 -22.64
CA VAL A 287 0.99 -17.51 -21.52
C VAL A 287 0.08 -16.83 -20.50
N LEU A 288 -0.87 -16.00 -20.94
CA LEU A 288 -1.84 -15.35 -20.05
C LEU A 288 -2.72 -16.37 -19.30
N SER A 289 -3.14 -17.44 -19.97
CA SER A 289 -3.89 -18.53 -19.35
C SER A 289 -3.08 -19.26 -18.29
N ARG A 290 -1.80 -19.55 -18.54
CA ARG A 290 -0.88 -20.18 -17.57
C ARG A 290 -0.66 -19.28 -16.35
N LEU A 291 -0.44 -17.98 -16.55
CA LEU A 291 -0.31 -17.00 -15.49
C LEU A 291 -1.55 -16.94 -14.59
N LEU A 292 -2.73 -16.91 -15.21
CA LEU A 292 -4.00 -16.88 -14.49
C LEU A 292 -4.24 -18.19 -13.73
N SER A 293 -3.92 -19.35 -14.32
CA SER A 293 -4.05 -20.66 -13.66
C SER A 293 -3.14 -20.76 -12.43
N PHE A 294 -1.89 -20.32 -12.55
CA PHE A 294 -0.97 -20.23 -11.42
C PHE A 294 -1.53 -19.33 -10.30
N SER A 295 -2.03 -18.15 -10.66
CA SER A 295 -2.60 -17.20 -9.70
C SER A 295 -3.80 -17.78 -8.96
N HIS A 296 -4.68 -18.49 -9.68
CA HIS A 296 -5.84 -19.17 -9.08
C HIS A 296 -5.43 -20.30 -8.13
N THR A 297 -4.39 -21.06 -8.46
CA THR A 297 -3.91 -22.15 -7.59
C THR A 297 -3.43 -21.59 -6.23
N LEU A 298 -2.75 -20.43 -6.23
CA LEU A 298 -2.34 -19.78 -4.98
C LEU A 298 -3.52 -19.16 -4.19
N LEU A 299 -4.71 -19.10 -4.77
CA LEU A 299 -5.91 -18.62 -4.11
C LEU A 299 -6.76 -19.75 -3.50
N THR A 300 -6.37 -21.00 -3.64
CA THR A 300 -7.11 -22.14 -3.06
C THR A 300 -6.97 -22.20 -1.54
N GLU A 301 -7.90 -22.87 -0.88
CA GLU A 301 -7.81 -23.10 0.58
C GLU A 301 -6.64 -24.01 0.96
N GLU A 302 -6.24 -24.91 0.06
CA GLU A 302 -5.08 -25.79 0.23
C GLU A 302 -3.79 -24.97 0.34
N SER A 303 -3.61 -23.96 -0.51
CA SER A 303 -2.47 -23.03 -0.44
C SER A 303 -2.43 -22.26 0.88
N SER A 304 -3.59 -21.82 1.38
CA SER A 304 -3.70 -21.18 2.68
C SER A 304 -3.31 -22.12 3.84
N GLY A 305 -3.62 -23.41 3.73
CA GLY A 305 -3.21 -24.45 4.67
C GLY A 305 -1.70 -24.67 4.74
N LEU A 306 -0.99 -24.43 3.63
CA LEU A 306 0.48 -24.48 3.55
C LEU A 306 1.17 -23.19 4.04
N GLY A 307 0.42 -22.20 4.54
CA GLY A 307 0.95 -20.92 4.99
C GLY A 307 1.42 -19.99 3.87
N LEU A 308 0.99 -20.26 2.63
CA LEU A 308 1.24 -19.38 1.50
C LEU A 308 0.33 -18.15 1.57
N LEU A 309 0.86 -16.98 1.23
CA LEU A 309 0.05 -15.77 1.13
C LEU A 309 -0.81 -15.81 -0.13
N ASP A 310 -2.03 -15.27 -0.03
CA ASP A 310 -2.92 -15.12 -1.18
C ASP A 310 -2.25 -14.27 -2.28
N PHE A 311 -2.35 -14.71 -3.52
CA PHE A 311 -1.82 -13.98 -4.67
C PHE A 311 -2.63 -12.69 -4.92
N PRO A 312 -1.99 -11.51 -5.12
CA PRO A 312 -2.67 -10.24 -5.34
C PRO A 312 -3.15 -10.12 -6.80
N MET A 313 -4.38 -10.59 -7.07
CA MET A 313 -4.95 -10.62 -8.43
C MET A 313 -5.05 -9.25 -9.09
N GLU A 314 -5.33 -8.22 -8.32
CA GLU A 314 -5.44 -6.85 -8.80
C GLU A 314 -4.09 -6.33 -9.33
N ASN A 315 -3.00 -6.69 -8.65
CA ASN A 315 -1.65 -6.32 -9.09
C ASN A 315 -1.32 -7.00 -10.43
N LEU A 316 -1.78 -8.23 -10.65
CA LEU A 316 -1.64 -8.89 -11.95
C LEU A 316 -2.28 -8.04 -13.05
N VAL A 317 -3.53 -7.62 -12.84
CA VAL A 317 -4.27 -6.77 -13.80
C VAL A 317 -3.57 -5.43 -14.03
N THR A 318 -3.12 -4.78 -12.96
CA THR A 318 -2.40 -3.49 -13.04
C THR A 318 -1.04 -3.60 -13.73
N GLY A 319 -0.39 -4.76 -13.64
CA GLY A 319 0.91 -5.01 -14.29
C GLY A 319 0.83 -5.43 -15.76
N LEU A 320 -0.33 -5.84 -16.26
CA LEU A 320 -0.47 -6.26 -17.65
C LEU A 320 0.00 -5.24 -18.69
N PRO A 321 -0.19 -3.93 -18.52
CA PRO A 321 0.37 -2.93 -19.43
C PRO A 321 1.90 -3.02 -19.57
N ILE A 322 2.62 -3.38 -18.49
CA ILE A 322 4.08 -3.62 -18.55
C ILE A 322 4.36 -4.79 -19.49
N TYR A 323 3.65 -5.90 -19.29
CA TYR A 323 3.84 -7.10 -20.08
C TYR A 323 3.43 -6.91 -21.54
N ASN A 324 2.38 -6.12 -21.78
CA ASN A 324 1.95 -5.73 -23.13
C ASN A 324 2.96 -4.83 -23.86
N SER A 325 3.64 -3.94 -23.12
CA SER A 325 4.69 -3.06 -23.68
C SER A 325 6.00 -3.81 -23.96
N VAL A 326 6.31 -4.82 -23.12
CA VAL A 326 7.55 -5.62 -23.19
C VAL A 326 7.21 -7.11 -23.15
N PRO A 327 6.68 -7.69 -24.25
CA PRO A 327 6.30 -9.11 -24.29
C PRO A 327 7.49 -10.07 -24.19
N GLU A 328 8.71 -9.53 -24.34
CA GLU A 328 9.95 -10.29 -24.22
C GLU A 328 10.35 -10.65 -22.78
N LEU A 329 9.66 -10.08 -21.77
CA LEU A 329 9.86 -10.45 -20.36
C LEU A 329 9.50 -11.92 -20.13
N THR A 330 10.23 -12.58 -19.24
CA THR A 330 9.86 -13.94 -18.87
C THR A 330 8.62 -13.91 -17.97
N PRO A 331 7.71 -14.89 -18.07
CA PRO A 331 6.58 -14.98 -17.17
C PRO A 331 6.97 -15.04 -15.68
N LEU A 332 8.13 -15.65 -15.38
CA LEU A 332 8.67 -15.70 -14.03
C LEU A 332 9.11 -14.33 -13.52
N ASP A 333 9.83 -13.53 -14.33
CA ASP A 333 10.24 -12.18 -13.96
C ASP A 333 9.01 -11.27 -13.78
N PHE A 334 7.96 -11.52 -14.56
CA PHE A 334 6.70 -10.80 -14.41
C PHE A 334 6.00 -11.14 -13.08
N ILE A 335 5.85 -12.43 -12.74
CA ILE A 335 5.22 -12.87 -11.48
C ILE A 335 6.01 -12.41 -10.26
N SER A 336 7.34 -12.46 -10.31
CA SER A 336 8.19 -12.12 -9.15
C SER A 336 8.00 -10.68 -8.66
N ARG A 337 7.49 -9.78 -9.51
CA ARG A 337 7.15 -8.39 -9.14
C ARG A 337 5.92 -8.31 -8.26
N PHE A 338 4.97 -9.22 -8.42
CA PHE A 338 3.73 -9.25 -7.63
C PHE A 338 3.84 -10.17 -6.44
N TYR A 339 4.54 -11.27 -6.61
CA TYR A 339 4.66 -12.33 -5.62
C TYR A 339 6.12 -12.72 -5.41
N PRO A 340 6.89 -11.90 -4.68
CA PRO A 340 8.33 -12.13 -4.45
C PRO A 340 8.55 -13.25 -3.42
N TYR A 341 8.08 -14.46 -3.71
CA TYR A 341 8.03 -15.60 -2.81
C TYR A 341 9.38 -15.96 -2.18
N LYS A 342 10.49 -15.71 -2.90
CA LYS A 342 11.85 -15.92 -2.39
C LYS A 342 12.23 -15.03 -1.22
N LEU A 343 11.55 -13.88 -1.06
CA LEU A 343 11.84 -12.93 0.01
C LEU A 343 11.12 -13.27 1.32
N PHE A 344 9.92 -13.84 1.26
CA PHE A 344 9.08 -13.96 2.45
C PHE A 344 8.69 -15.38 2.84
N LEU A 345 8.84 -16.37 1.94
CA LEU A 345 8.52 -17.75 2.26
C LEU A 345 9.74 -18.50 2.83
N PRO A 346 9.53 -19.43 3.75
CA PRO A 346 10.55 -20.39 4.17
C PRO A 346 10.88 -21.35 3.02
N SER A 347 12.00 -22.10 3.14
CA SER A 347 12.50 -23.00 2.10
C SER A 347 11.46 -23.96 1.54
N ASP A 348 10.59 -24.50 2.40
CA ASP A 348 9.56 -25.46 2.01
C ASP A 348 8.43 -24.78 1.23
N GLY A 349 8.03 -23.57 1.65
CA GLY A 349 7.07 -22.75 0.91
C GLY A 349 7.60 -22.30 -0.46
N GLN A 350 8.90 -21.97 -0.54
CA GLN A 350 9.54 -21.62 -1.81
C GLN A 350 9.52 -22.81 -2.79
N LYS A 351 9.84 -24.02 -2.32
CA LYS A 351 9.76 -25.24 -3.13
C LYS A 351 8.34 -25.51 -3.62
N SER A 352 7.32 -25.38 -2.76
CA SER A 352 5.93 -25.57 -3.16
C SER A 352 5.51 -24.60 -4.27
N VAL A 353 5.95 -23.34 -4.19
CA VAL A 353 5.68 -22.35 -5.26
C VAL A 353 6.47 -22.70 -6.53
N GLU A 354 7.74 -23.13 -6.42
CA GLU A 354 8.56 -23.52 -7.56
C GLU A 354 7.99 -24.76 -8.26
N ASP A 355 7.51 -25.75 -7.51
CA ASP A 355 6.83 -26.94 -8.06
C ASP A 355 5.54 -26.54 -8.81
N THR A 356 4.78 -25.60 -8.25
CA THR A 356 3.57 -25.05 -8.91
C THR A 356 3.94 -24.30 -10.20
N LEU A 357 5.01 -23.50 -10.19
CA LEU A 357 5.52 -22.81 -11.39
C LEU A 357 5.97 -23.80 -12.47
N GLN A 358 6.62 -24.89 -12.07
CA GLN A 358 7.00 -25.97 -13.00
C GLN A 358 5.79 -26.66 -13.62
N THR A 359 4.76 -26.94 -12.81
CA THR A 359 3.50 -27.57 -13.28
C THR A 359 2.84 -26.75 -14.37
N PHE A 360 2.86 -25.42 -14.27
CA PHE A 360 2.31 -24.53 -15.30
C PHE A 360 3.31 -24.12 -16.38
N HIS A 361 4.49 -24.75 -16.45
CA HIS A 361 5.54 -24.45 -17.42
C HIS A 361 6.01 -22.97 -17.41
N ILE A 362 6.03 -22.36 -16.23
CA ILE A 362 6.49 -20.98 -16.00
C ILE A 362 7.95 -20.96 -15.51
N SER A 363 8.60 -22.11 -15.47
CA SER A 363 9.98 -22.26 -14.95
C SER A 363 11.03 -21.60 -15.85
N SER A 364 12.16 -21.21 -15.22
CA SER A 364 13.29 -20.54 -15.87
C SER A 364 14.15 -21.47 -16.74
N GLN A 365 13.77 -22.74 -16.95
CA GLN A 365 14.57 -23.70 -17.72
C GLN A 365 14.67 -23.27 -19.19
N GLY A 366 15.78 -22.65 -19.53
CA GLY A 366 16.17 -22.37 -20.92
C GLY A 366 16.29 -20.91 -21.34
N ASN A 367 15.67 -19.95 -20.67
CA ASN A 367 15.82 -18.54 -21.00
C ASN A 367 16.88 -17.88 -20.11
N LYS A 368 18.06 -17.64 -20.67
CA LYS A 368 19.04 -16.70 -20.10
C LYS A 368 18.29 -15.40 -19.80
N ILE A 369 18.34 -14.91 -18.56
CA ILE A 369 17.82 -13.61 -18.15
C ILE A 369 18.23 -12.60 -19.22
N LYS A 370 17.27 -12.09 -19.98
CA LYS A 370 17.52 -11.04 -20.97
C LYS A 370 17.95 -9.82 -20.17
N ARG A 371 19.21 -9.41 -20.34
CA ARG A 371 19.74 -8.24 -19.62
C ARG A 371 18.94 -7.01 -20.03
N LEU A 372 18.33 -6.36 -19.05
CA LEU A 372 17.73 -5.05 -19.19
C LEU A 372 18.81 -4.00 -19.03
N SER A 373 18.83 -3.00 -19.87
CA SER A 373 19.66 -1.79 -19.69
C SER A 373 18.92 -0.56 -20.18
N ILE A 374 19.22 0.57 -19.58
CA ILE A 374 18.72 1.87 -20.00
C ILE A 374 19.63 2.36 -21.13
N GLU A 375 19.07 2.65 -22.30
CA GLU A 375 19.83 3.21 -23.45
C GLU A 375 19.78 4.73 -23.44
N SER A 376 18.60 5.31 -23.32
CA SER A 376 18.40 6.76 -23.29
C SER A 376 17.26 7.17 -22.37
N VAL A 377 17.34 8.37 -21.85
CA VAL A 377 16.28 9.02 -21.10
C VAL A 377 16.11 10.43 -21.66
N SER A 378 14.95 10.70 -22.24
CA SER A 378 14.60 11.98 -22.84
C SER A 378 13.32 12.53 -22.22
N ARG A 379 13.20 13.85 -22.16
CA ARG A 379 11.98 14.49 -21.68
C ARG A 379 11.06 14.78 -22.84
N SER A 380 9.78 14.50 -22.65
CA SER A 380 8.77 14.85 -23.63
C SER A 380 8.67 16.38 -23.75
N SER A 381 8.69 16.88 -24.98
CA SER A 381 8.49 18.32 -25.26
C SER A 381 7.05 18.76 -25.01
N GLU A 382 6.08 17.85 -25.08
CA GLU A 382 4.66 18.13 -24.94
C GLU A 382 4.20 18.21 -23.48
N ASN A 383 4.73 17.32 -22.61
CA ASN A 383 4.36 17.25 -21.21
C ASN A 383 5.61 17.29 -20.31
N PRO A 384 5.80 18.34 -19.50
CA PRO A 384 6.99 18.49 -18.65
C PRO A 384 7.10 17.40 -17.56
N HIS A 385 6.01 16.71 -17.28
CA HIS A 385 5.94 15.61 -16.30
C HIS A 385 6.00 14.21 -16.93
N SER A 386 6.29 14.12 -18.23
CA SER A 386 6.43 12.86 -18.96
C SER A 386 7.87 12.70 -19.43
N VAL A 387 8.46 11.57 -19.10
CA VAL A 387 9.82 11.18 -19.46
C VAL A 387 9.73 9.95 -20.35
N GLU A 388 10.37 10.00 -21.51
CA GLU A 388 10.53 8.85 -22.39
C GLU A 388 11.82 8.13 -22.04
N VAL A 389 11.71 6.85 -21.76
CA VAL A 389 12.83 5.99 -21.39
C VAL A 389 12.94 4.87 -22.41
N GLU A 390 14.09 4.76 -23.05
CA GLU A 390 14.40 3.63 -23.92
C GLU A 390 15.10 2.55 -23.15
N ILE A 391 14.47 1.38 -23.07
CA ILE A 391 14.99 0.21 -22.39
C ILE A 391 15.32 -0.86 -23.42
N LYS A 392 16.54 -1.34 -23.39
CA LYS A 392 16.98 -2.47 -24.18
C LYS A 392 16.69 -3.77 -23.46
N VAL A 393 15.97 -4.65 -24.15
CA VAL A 393 15.62 -5.99 -23.68
C VAL A 393 16.25 -7.02 -24.62
N GLY A 394 17.41 -7.55 -24.23
CA GLY A 394 18.21 -8.38 -25.14
C GLY A 394 18.71 -7.55 -26.34
N ASN A 395 18.19 -7.84 -27.54
CA ASN A 395 18.57 -7.12 -28.77
C ASN A 395 17.55 -6.09 -29.26
N LYS A 396 16.43 -5.94 -28.52
CA LYS A 396 15.36 -4.99 -28.89
C LYS A 396 15.35 -3.80 -27.96
N VAL A 397 15.14 -2.62 -28.52
CA VAL A 397 14.92 -1.38 -27.77
C VAL A 397 13.42 -1.11 -27.72
N ARG A 398 12.92 -0.77 -26.53
CA ARG A 398 11.51 -0.42 -26.29
C ARG A 398 11.45 0.95 -25.65
N SER A 399 10.63 1.82 -26.21
CA SER A 399 10.31 3.13 -25.63
C SER A 399 9.13 3.01 -24.67
N LEU A 400 9.27 3.60 -23.51
CA LEU A 400 8.25 3.64 -22.45
C LEU A 400 8.10 5.08 -21.98
N THR A 401 6.87 5.53 -21.86
CA THR A 401 6.52 6.78 -21.19
C THR A 401 6.36 6.56 -19.69
N VAL A 402 7.13 7.29 -18.92
CA VAL A 402 7.15 7.21 -17.45
C VAL A 402 6.86 8.59 -16.87
N ASN A 403 6.13 8.65 -15.78
CA ASN A 403 5.96 9.90 -15.06
C ASN A 403 7.28 10.37 -14.46
N GLY A 404 7.52 11.67 -14.50
CA GLY A 404 8.72 12.31 -13.97
C GLY A 404 8.44 13.71 -13.43
N GLY A 405 9.45 14.29 -12.80
CA GLY A 405 9.42 15.67 -12.30
C GLY A 405 10.05 16.65 -13.27
N THR A 406 10.04 17.94 -12.90
CA THR A 406 10.58 19.02 -13.69
C THR A 406 11.99 19.48 -13.27
N SER A 407 12.53 18.96 -12.16
CA SER A 407 13.84 19.36 -11.66
C SER A 407 14.98 18.73 -12.48
N VAL A 408 16.04 19.50 -12.69
CA VAL A 408 17.27 19.02 -13.33
C VAL A 408 18.35 18.99 -12.26
N ASN A 409 18.41 17.89 -11.53
CA ASN A 409 19.51 17.63 -10.60
C ASN A 409 20.36 16.50 -11.17
N THR A 410 21.62 16.77 -11.42
CA THR A 410 22.61 15.75 -11.75
C THR A 410 23.51 15.56 -10.54
N SER A 411 23.11 14.71 -9.60
CA SER A 411 24.05 14.30 -8.56
C SER A 411 25.05 13.32 -9.16
N LYS A 412 26.34 13.68 -9.15
CA LYS A 412 27.44 12.84 -9.61
C LYS A 412 27.88 11.79 -8.56
N ASP A 413 27.14 11.66 -7.48
CA ASP A 413 27.59 10.92 -6.29
C ASP A 413 27.19 9.43 -6.29
N PHE A 414 26.64 8.89 -7.36
CA PHE A 414 26.23 7.50 -7.46
C PHE A 414 27.07 6.73 -8.46
N VAL A 415 27.76 5.69 -7.99
CA VAL A 415 28.54 4.78 -8.85
C VAL A 415 27.62 3.69 -9.36
N THR A 416 27.40 3.69 -10.67
CA THR A 416 26.50 2.73 -11.32
C THR A 416 27.27 1.46 -11.72
N THR A 417 26.97 0.35 -11.06
CA THR A 417 27.46 -0.99 -11.46
C THR A 417 26.53 -1.61 -12.51
N PRO A 418 26.95 -2.65 -13.25
CA PRO A 418 26.07 -3.36 -14.18
C PRO A 418 24.79 -3.88 -13.52
N TYR A 419 24.91 -4.31 -12.25
CA TYR A 419 23.75 -4.73 -11.44
C TYR A 419 22.77 -3.58 -11.16
N HIS A 420 23.30 -2.41 -10.79
CA HIS A 420 22.46 -1.21 -10.56
C HIS A 420 21.75 -0.76 -11.85
N SER A 421 22.44 -0.78 -13.00
CA SER A 421 21.81 -0.46 -14.29
C SER A 421 20.67 -1.41 -14.63
N TRP A 422 20.87 -2.72 -14.41
CA TRP A 422 19.81 -3.70 -14.59
C TRP A 422 18.63 -3.46 -13.65
N LEU A 423 18.90 -3.28 -12.37
CA LEU A 423 17.86 -3.08 -11.36
C LEU A 423 17.07 -1.78 -11.60
N MET A 424 17.76 -0.70 -12.01
CA MET A 424 17.11 0.55 -12.35
C MET A 424 16.19 0.42 -13.57
N ALA A 425 16.62 -0.30 -14.62
CA ALA A 425 15.76 -0.58 -15.77
C ALA A 425 14.52 -1.40 -15.37
N ASP A 426 14.69 -2.37 -14.49
CA ASP A 426 13.60 -3.20 -13.97
C ASP A 426 12.62 -2.40 -13.11
N ILE A 427 13.11 -1.50 -12.26
CA ILE A 427 12.32 -0.56 -11.47
C ILE A 427 11.54 0.41 -12.37
N LEU A 428 12.16 0.96 -13.41
CA LEU A 428 11.52 1.88 -14.36
C LEU A 428 10.33 1.24 -15.08
N LEU A 429 10.44 -0.05 -15.45
CA LEU A 429 9.31 -0.81 -16.00
C LEU A 429 8.11 -0.82 -15.05
N SER A 430 8.35 -1.08 -13.78
CA SER A 430 7.28 -1.12 -12.78
C SER A 430 6.74 0.27 -12.43
N HIS A 431 7.63 1.29 -12.40
CA HIS A 431 7.27 2.68 -12.11
C HIS A 431 6.34 3.29 -13.17
N SER A 432 6.36 2.77 -14.40
CA SER A 432 5.45 3.22 -15.45
C SER A 432 3.98 3.01 -15.10
N THR A 433 3.65 1.97 -14.33
CA THR A 433 2.26 1.60 -14.03
C THR A 433 1.87 1.80 -12.57
N SER A 434 2.74 1.45 -11.63
CA SER A 434 2.37 1.35 -10.20
C SER A 434 3.44 1.89 -9.26
N ASP A 435 3.06 2.00 -7.99
CA ASP A 435 3.99 2.25 -6.91
C ASP A 435 4.83 1.01 -6.60
N ILE A 436 6.04 1.21 -6.10
CA ILE A 436 7.03 0.15 -5.94
C ILE A 436 7.52 0.02 -4.49
N CYS A 437 7.91 -1.21 -4.13
CA CYS A 437 8.61 -1.48 -2.89
C CYS A 437 9.97 -2.13 -3.18
N VAL A 438 11.05 -1.47 -2.79
CA VAL A 438 12.40 -2.03 -2.89
C VAL A 438 12.76 -2.69 -1.57
N VAL A 439 12.89 -4.00 -1.60
CA VAL A 439 13.25 -4.82 -0.44
C VAL A 439 14.73 -5.20 -0.51
N GLY A 440 15.44 -5.11 0.59
CA GLY A 440 16.84 -5.52 0.60
C GLY A 440 17.50 -5.33 1.97
N PRO A 441 18.66 -5.90 2.21
CA PRO A 441 19.32 -5.84 3.50
C PRO A 441 19.71 -4.41 3.90
N ARG A 442 19.92 -4.22 5.19
CA ARG A 442 20.31 -2.92 5.73
C ARG A 442 21.63 -2.46 5.14
N GLY A 443 21.67 -1.20 4.65
CA GLY A 443 22.91 -0.56 4.18
C GLY A 443 23.39 -1.01 2.80
N CYS A 444 22.61 -1.78 2.02
CA CYS A 444 22.94 -2.18 0.66
C CYS A 444 22.89 -1.06 -0.39
N GLY A 445 22.35 0.12 -0.05
CA GLY A 445 22.30 1.27 -0.95
C GLY A 445 20.90 1.62 -1.48
N LYS A 446 19.80 1.05 -0.96
CA LYS A 446 18.42 1.32 -1.40
C LYS A 446 18.10 2.81 -1.56
N SER A 447 18.34 3.61 -0.51
CA SER A 447 18.04 5.05 -0.53
C SER A 447 18.92 5.82 -1.53
N ALA A 448 20.17 5.35 -1.79
CA ALA A 448 21.04 5.95 -2.81
C ALA A 448 20.53 5.62 -4.22
N LEU A 449 20.10 4.39 -4.46
CA LEU A 449 19.50 3.96 -5.73
C LEU A 449 18.24 4.78 -6.05
N VAL A 450 17.35 4.98 -5.07
CA VAL A 450 16.11 5.76 -5.27
C VAL A 450 16.40 7.24 -5.49
N ARG A 451 17.44 7.82 -4.84
CA ARG A 451 17.87 9.19 -5.14
C ARG A 451 18.35 9.31 -6.59
N ASN A 452 19.20 8.38 -7.02
CA ASN A 452 19.69 8.37 -8.40
C ASN A 452 18.56 8.20 -9.43
N LEU A 453 17.56 7.35 -9.12
CA LEU A 453 16.34 7.22 -9.93
C LEU A 453 15.54 8.52 -9.98
N GLY A 454 15.39 9.21 -8.84
CA GLY A 454 14.71 10.49 -8.76
C GLY A 454 15.42 11.58 -9.58
N ASP A 455 16.75 11.63 -9.50
CA ASP A 455 17.57 12.56 -10.30
C ASP A 455 17.43 12.27 -11.80
N LEU A 456 17.45 10.98 -12.19
CA LEU A 456 17.27 10.53 -13.57
C LEU A 456 15.91 10.95 -14.15
N LEU A 457 14.85 10.79 -13.36
CA LEU A 457 13.48 11.15 -13.76
C LEU A 457 13.14 12.62 -13.46
N GLY A 458 14.02 13.38 -12.82
CA GLY A 458 13.81 14.79 -12.48
C GLY A 458 12.82 15.03 -11.36
N TYR A 459 12.61 14.07 -10.46
CA TYR A 459 11.74 14.24 -9.30
C TYR A 459 12.40 15.03 -8.19
N LYS A 460 11.62 15.89 -7.53
CA LYS A 460 11.91 16.29 -6.16
C LYS A 460 11.49 15.15 -5.23
N ILE A 461 12.42 14.70 -4.41
CA ILE A 461 12.18 13.57 -3.50
C ILE A 461 11.77 14.08 -2.13
N GLU A 462 10.66 13.56 -1.61
CA GLU A 462 10.22 13.75 -0.24
C GLU A 462 10.38 12.44 0.53
N THR A 463 11.33 12.41 1.49
CA THR A 463 11.64 11.19 2.25
C THR A 463 10.92 11.19 3.59
N ILE A 464 10.09 10.18 3.81
CA ILE A 464 9.30 9.99 5.02
C ILE A 464 9.89 8.80 5.80
N GLN A 465 10.48 9.10 6.95
CA GLN A 465 11.02 8.06 7.84
C GLN A 465 9.89 7.41 8.62
N LEU A 466 9.69 6.12 8.39
CA LEU A 466 8.67 5.34 9.07
C LEU A 466 9.22 4.69 10.35
N TYR A 467 8.45 4.74 11.44
CA TYR A 467 8.80 4.16 12.74
C TYR A 467 7.59 3.43 13.36
N GLN A 468 7.83 2.63 14.38
CA GLN A 468 6.85 1.67 14.91
C GLN A 468 5.60 2.35 15.49
N ASP A 469 5.77 3.47 16.18
CA ASP A 469 4.70 4.17 16.88
C ASP A 469 4.02 5.25 16.02
N MET A 470 4.30 5.25 14.70
CA MET A 470 3.72 6.19 13.77
C MET A 470 2.22 5.94 13.60
N THR A 471 1.44 6.99 13.78
CA THR A 471 -0.02 6.94 13.68
C THR A 471 -0.51 7.26 12.26
N ALA A 472 -1.78 6.95 11.99
CA ALA A 472 -2.44 7.33 10.74
C ALA A 472 -2.47 8.86 10.53
N ARG A 473 -2.56 9.63 11.62
CA ARG A 473 -2.52 11.10 11.57
C ARG A 473 -1.16 11.63 11.14
N ASP A 474 -0.07 11.02 11.59
CA ASP A 474 1.28 11.40 11.16
C ASP A 474 1.50 11.17 9.66
N LEU A 475 0.84 10.15 9.09
CA LEU A 475 0.89 9.86 7.65
C LEU A 475 0.07 10.84 6.80
N LEU A 476 -1.02 11.39 7.33
CA LEU A 476 -1.95 12.21 6.55
C LEU A 476 -1.93 13.68 6.95
N GLN A 477 -2.33 13.98 8.17
CA GLN A 477 -2.43 15.34 8.70
C GLN A 477 -2.21 15.36 10.20
N GLN A 478 -1.42 16.32 10.66
CA GLN A 478 -1.21 16.58 12.07
C GLN A 478 -2.03 17.79 12.52
N ARG A 479 -2.64 17.66 13.68
CA ARG A 479 -3.29 18.76 14.36
C ARG A 479 -2.27 19.59 15.13
N THR A 480 -2.21 20.88 14.84
CA THR A 480 -1.31 21.82 15.51
C THR A 480 -2.14 23.00 16.04
N THR A 481 -1.61 23.67 17.04
CA THR A 481 -2.19 24.89 17.58
C THR A 481 -1.34 26.07 17.12
N THR A 482 -1.98 27.11 16.60
CA THR A 482 -1.31 28.37 16.23
C THR A 482 -0.94 29.17 17.47
N ASP A 483 -0.11 30.21 17.32
CA ASP A 483 0.23 31.14 18.40
C ASP A 483 -1.01 31.88 18.94
N THR A 484 -2.05 32.02 18.14
CA THR A 484 -3.37 32.57 18.52
C THR A 484 -4.23 31.59 19.32
N GLY A 485 -3.80 30.33 19.48
CA GLY A 485 -4.53 29.28 20.17
C GLY A 485 -5.50 28.48 19.28
N ASP A 486 -5.63 28.83 18.01
CA ASP A 486 -6.54 28.17 17.08
C ASP A 486 -6.01 26.82 16.61
N THR A 487 -6.91 25.89 16.36
CA THR A 487 -6.59 24.57 15.81
C THR A 487 -6.42 24.65 14.30
N VAL A 488 -5.25 24.22 13.81
CA VAL A 488 -4.96 24.14 12.37
C VAL A 488 -4.48 22.74 12.01
N TRP A 489 -4.92 22.27 10.84
CA TRP A 489 -4.52 20.99 10.26
C TRP A 489 -3.34 21.19 9.32
N ARG A 490 -2.18 20.65 9.69
CA ARG A 490 -0.98 20.69 8.88
C ARG A 490 -0.86 19.42 8.05
N LEU A 491 -0.70 19.57 6.74
CA LEU A 491 -0.50 18.45 5.82
C LEU A 491 0.81 17.73 6.10
N SER A 492 0.78 16.41 6.03
CA SER A 492 2.00 15.58 6.11
C SER A 492 2.88 15.76 4.86
N PRO A 493 4.17 15.39 4.94
CA PRO A 493 5.03 15.35 3.77
C PRO A 493 4.49 14.47 2.64
N LEU A 494 3.80 13.35 2.96
CA LEU A 494 3.17 12.46 1.98
C LEU A 494 2.06 13.17 1.19
N VAL A 495 1.18 13.86 1.88
CA VAL A 495 0.08 14.60 1.24
C VAL A 495 0.62 15.77 0.43
N ASN A 496 1.63 16.48 0.93
CA ASN A 496 2.30 17.54 0.17
C ASN A 496 2.96 17.02 -1.10
N ALA A 497 3.61 15.85 -1.03
CA ALA A 497 4.18 15.20 -2.22
C ALA A 497 3.08 14.82 -3.23
N ALA A 498 1.92 14.33 -2.75
CA ALA A 498 0.79 13.98 -3.61
C ALA A 498 0.20 15.19 -4.35
N LEU A 499 0.12 16.34 -3.70
CA LEU A 499 -0.39 17.57 -4.30
C LEU A 499 0.61 18.21 -5.28
N ASN A 500 1.90 18.11 -4.99
CA ASN A 500 2.96 18.77 -5.77
C ASN A 500 3.61 17.86 -6.83
N GLY A 501 3.17 16.63 -7.01
CA GLY A 501 3.72 15.69 -7.99
C GLY A 501 5.16 15.25 -7.70
N GLN A 502 5.52 15.15 -6.44
CA GLN A 502 6.84 14.73 -5.99
C GLN A 502 6.91 13.21 -5.83
N LEU A 503 8.13 12.68 -5.74
CA LEU A 503 8.36 11.29 -5.41
C LEU A 503 8.39 11.12 -3.88
N ALA A 504 7.36 10.47 -3.32
CA ALA A 504 7.34 10.14 -1.90
C ALA A 504 8.12 8.84 -1.64
N VAL A 505 9.13 8.91 -0.79
CA VAL A 505 9.94 7.76 -0.38
C VAL A 505 9.59 7.36 1.04
N LEU A 506 8.91 6.21 1.22
CA LEU A 506 8.54 5.65 2.51
C LEU A 506 9.69 4.75 3.02
N ASP A 507 10.61 5.30 3.81
CA ASP A 507 11.77 4.55 4.32
C ASP A 507 11.45 3.83 5.62
N GLY A 508 11.48 2.52 5.59
CA GLY A 508 11.23 1.67 6.75
C GLY A 508 9.83 1.06 6.83
N LEU A 509 9.21 0.71 5.68
CA LEU A 509 7.86 0.14 5.63
C LEU A 509 7.67 -1.05 6.59
N HIS A 510 8.69 -1.87 6.80
CA HIS A 510 8.71 -3.02 7.71
C HIS A 510 8.58 -2.66 9.20
N ARG A 511 8.70 -1.38 9.57
CA ARG A 511 8.66 -0.93 10.97
C ARG A 511 7.28 -0.51 11.43
N VAL A 512 6.49 0.08 10.53
CA VAL A 512 5.16 0.61 10.86
C VAL A 512 4.19 -0.51 11.16
N HIS A 513 3.28 -0.26 12.10
CA HIS A 513 2.20 -1.20 12.35
C HIS A 513 1.27 -1.30 11.14
N LYS A 514 1.00 -2.53 10.70
CA LYS A 514 0.20 -2.80 9.48
C LYS A 514 -1.20 -2.18 9.49
N GLY A 515 -1.80 -2.01 10.66
CA GLY A 515 -3.09 -1.34 10.82
C GLY A 515 -3.06 0.15 10.49
N SER A 516 -1.93 0.85 10.76
CA SER A 516 -1.78 2.29 10.44
C SER A 516 -1.60 2.55 8.94
N LEU A 517 -1.06 1.57 8.17
CA LEU A 517 -0.90 1.69 6.73
C LEU A 517 -2.23 1.62 5.94
N ALA A 518 -3.32 1.20 6.58
CA ALA A 518 -4.63 1.12 5.93
C ALA A 518 -5.09 2.45 5.32
N VAL A 519 -4.76 3.56 5.96
CA VAL A 519 -5.20 4.90 5.53
C VAL A 519 -4.61 5.33 4.18
N ILE A 520 -3.46 4.78 3.78
CA ILE A 520 -2.84 5.11 2.49
C ILE A 520 -3.25 4.17 1.35
N GLN A 521 -3.98 3.07 1.63
CA GLN A 521 -4.38 2.11 0.60
C GLN A 521 -5.17 2.75 -0.54
N ARG A 522 -6.09 3.66 -0.22
CA ARG A 522 -6.88 4.37 -1.22
C ARG A 522 -6.02 5.32 -2.05
N LEU A 523 -5.03 5.97 -1.45
CA LEU A 523 -4.07 6.82 -2.17
C LEU A 523 -3.21 6.02 -3.15
N VAL A 524 -2.83 4.81 -2.78
CA VAL A 524 -2.02 3.92 -3.63
C VAL A 524 -2.85 3.36 -4.79
N HIS A 525 -4.03 2.81 -4.52
CA HIS A 525 -4.82 2.13 -5.55
C HIS A 525 -5.62 3.09 -6.45
N ASP A 526 -6.31 4.08 -5.84
CA ASP A 526 -7.27 4.91 -6.54
C ASP A 526 -6.75 6.33 -6.79
N ARG A 527 -5.61 6.71 -6.22
CA ARG A 527 -5.12 8.10 -6.18
C ARG A 527 -6.15 9.05 -5.54
N GLU A 528 -6.90 8.56 -4.59
CA GLU A 528 -7.88 9.33 -3.84
C GLU A 528 -7.63 9.23 -2.33
N LEU A 529 -7.97 10.28 -1.61
CA LEU A 529 -7.80 10.33 -0.16
C LEU A 529 -8.81 11.30 0.45
N GLN A 530 -9.30 10.98 1.65
CA GLN A 530 -10.05 11.92 2.47
C GLN A 530 -9.22 12.29 3.70
N LEU A 531 -9.08 13.59 3.93
CA LEU A 531 -8.29 14.13 5.02
C LEU A 531 -9.20 14.43 6.24
N TYR A 532 -8.57 14.60 7.40
CA TYR A 532 -9.26 14.82 8.67
C TYR A 532 -9.95 16.19 8.78
N ASP A 533 -9.49 17.18 8.00
CA ASP A 533 -10.13 18.51 7.90
C ASP A 533 -11.35 18.55 6.96
N GLY A 534 -11.69 17.40 6.36
CA GLY A 534 -12.76 17.29 5.37
C GLY A 534 -12.31 17.48 3.92
N THR A 535 -11.08 17.90 3.67
CA THR A 535 -10.52 18.03 2.31
C THR A 535 -10.47 16.65 1.64
N ARG A 536 -10.84 16.61 0.35
CA ARG A 536 -10.79 15.40 -0.48
C ARG A 536 -9.78 15.55 -1.58
N LEU A 537 -8.91 14.56 -1.71
CA LEU A 537 -8.01 14.42 -2.84
C LEU A 537 -8.64 13.46 -3.84
N LEU A 538 -8.71 13.86 -5.09
CA LEU A 538 -9.26 13.06 -6.19
C LEU A 538 -8.18 12.77 -7.23
N SER A 539 -8.34 11.65 -7.93
CA SER A 539 -7.52 11.34 -9.10
C SER A 539 -7.71 12.39 -10.21
N GLU A 540 -6.73 12.54 -11.08
CA GLU A 540 -6.82 13.48 -12.23
C GLU A 540 -8.07 13.25 -13.07
N THR A 541 -8.39 11.99 -13.36
CA THR A 541 -9.55 11.61 -14.16
C THR A 541 -10.86 11.99 -13.50
N SER A 542 -11.03 11.65 -12.21
CA SER A 542 -12.23 11.98 -11.44
C SER A 542 -12.39 13.49 -11.26
N PHE A 543 -11.28 14.22 -11.02
CA PHE A 543 -11.28 15.67 -10.87
C PHE A 543 -11.69 16.39 -12.17
N LYS A 544 -11.11 15.99 -13.33
CA LYS A 544 -11.45 16.56 -14.63
C LYS A 544 -12.94 16.29 -15.00
N THR A 545 -13.42 15.08 -14.77
CA THR A 545 -14.83 14.75 -15.02
C THR A 545 -15.75 15.61 -14.15
N LEU A 546 -15.40 15.80 -12.89
CA LEU A 546 -16.16 16.64 -11.96
C LEU A 546 -16.19 18.11 -12.42
N MET A 547 -15.05 18.67 -12.86
CA MET A 547 -14.98 20.01 -13.45
C MET A 547 -15.93 20.16 -14.66
N GLN A 548 -15.92 19.18 -15.56
CA GLN A 548 -16.75 19.20 -16.76
C GLN A 548 -18.25 19.08 -16.45
N GLU A 549 -18.62 18.18 -15.54
CA GLU A 549 -20.04 17.97 -15.19
C GLU A 549 -20.65 19.16 -14.44
N LEU A 550 -19.87 19.80 -13.56
CA LEU A 550 -20.35 20.91 -12.75
C LEU A 550 -20.09 22.28 -13.38
N ASN A 551 -19.32 22.34 -14.49
CA ASN A 551 -18.85 23.58 -15.12
C ASN A 551 -18.15 24.53 -14.11
N LEU A 552 -17.37 23.97 -13.18
CA LEU A 552 -16.63 24.71 -12.16
C LEU A 552 -15.16 24.83 -12.53
N SER A 553 -14.52 25.94 -12.14
CA SER A 553 -13.09 26.14 -12.26
C SER A 553 -12.33 25.31 -11.21
N LYS A 554 -11.02 25.16 -11.42
CA LYS A 554 -10.14 24.49 -10.45
C LYS A 554 -10.17 25.19 -9.08
N GLU A 555 -10.12 26.52 -9.10
CA GLU A 555 -10.10 27.34 -7.88
C GLU A 555 -11.41 27.23 -7.08
N GLU A 556 -12.54 27.13 -7.77
CA GLU A 556 -13.84 26.94 -7.13
C GLU A 556 -13.98 25.56 -6.46
N LEU A 557 -13.44 24.50 -7.08
CA LEU A 557 -13.39 23.17 -6.46
C LEU A 557 -12.42 23.14 -5.28
N GLU A 558 -11.26 23.78 -5.39
CA GLU A 558 -10.31 23.91 -4.29
C GLU A 558 -10.92 24.69 -3.11
N GLY A 559 -11.72 25.74 -3.39
CA GLY A 559 -12.49 26.47 -2.38
C GLY A 559 -13.55 25.62 -1.66
N ARG A 560 -14.04 24.55 -2.30
CA ARG A 560 -14.93 23.54 -1.69
C ARG A 560 -14.18 22.43 -0.96
N GLY A 561 -12.85 22.54 -0.83
CA GLY A 561 -12.02 21.52 -0.18
C GLY A 561 -11.74 20.29 -1.05
N ILE A 562 -11.86 20.40 -2.39
CA ILE A 562 -11.55 19.30 -3.31
C ILE A 562 -10.27 19.63 -4.06
N ARG A 563 -9.26 18.80 -3.93
CA ARG A 563 -7.95 18.98 -4.56
C ARG A 563 -7.60 17.79 -5.44
N MET A 564 -6.82 18.04 -6.48
CA MET A 564 -6.36 16.99 -7.40
C MET A 564 -5.03 16.41 -6.91
N VAL A 565 -4.91 15.09 -6.89
CA VAL A 565 -3.63 14.41 -6.79
C VAL A 565 -2.88 14.62 -8.09
N HIS A 566 -1.65 15.12 -8.01
CA HIS A 566 -0.86 15.42 -9.20
C HIS A 566 -0.51 14.15 -10.00
N PRO A 567 -0.68 14.13 -11.33
CA PRO A 567 -0.45 12.93 -12.16
C PRO A 567 0.95 12.33 -12.03
N ALA A 568 1.95 13.19 -11.85
CA ALA A 568 3.34 12.75 -11.69
C ALA A 568 3.63 12.07 -10.33
N PHE A 569 2.74 12.20 -9.34
CA PHE A 569 2.95 11.64 -8.01
C PHE A 569 3.16 10.12 -8.05
N ARG A 570 4.20 9.65 -7.35
CA ARG A 570 4.51 8.23 -7.16
C ARG A 570 5.04 7.99 -5.75
N ILE A 571 4.89 6.74 -5.31
CA ILE A 571 5.41 6.26 -4.02
C ILE A 571 6.46 5.18 -4.27
N ILE A 572 7.60 5.30 -3.60
CA ILE A 572 8.59 4.22 -3.50
C ILE A 572 8.77 3.87 -2.03
N ALA A 573 8.42 2.65 -1.66
CA ALA A 573 8.64 2.12 -0.32
C ALA A 573 9.98 1.40 -0.22
N LEU A 574 10.68 1.56 0.91
CA LEU A 574 11.92 0.85 1.21
C LEU A 574 11.70 -0.05 2.43
N ALA A 575 12.05 -1.33 2.29
CA ALA A 575 11.90 -2.30 3.35
C ALA A 575 13.13 -3.19 3.52
N GLU A 576 13.23 -3.83 4.69
CA GLU A 576 14.16 -4.93 4.93
C GLU A 576 13.41 -6.26 4.70
N PRO A 577 14.08 -7.34 4.29
CA PRO A 577 13.43 -8.63 4.11
C PRO A 577 12.73 -9.08 5.39
N PRO A 578 11.56 -9.73 5.30
CA PRO A 578 10.90 -10.28 6.47
C PRO A 578 11.76 -11.39 7.09
N THR A 579 11.75 -11.49 8.42
CA THR A 579 12.45 -12.57 9.12
C THR A 579 11.69 -13.88 8.95
N THR A 580 12.30 -14.85 8.32
CA THR A 580 11.76 -16.20 8.17
C THR A 580 11.83 -16.95 9.51
N GLY A 581 10.69 -17.45 10.01
CA GLY A 581 10.66 -18.45 11.08
C GLY A 581 10.00 -18.11 12.40
N THR A 582 9.68 -16.86 12.72
CA THR A 582 8.89 -16.51 13.90
C THR A 582 7.83 -15.48 13.53
N GLY A 583 6.56 -15.78 13.80
CA GLY A 583 5.42 -14.94 13.38
C GLY A 583 5.44 -13.47 13.85
N LYS A 584 6.40 -13.06 14.67
CA LYS A 584 6.58 -11.68 15.14
C LYS A 584 7.36 -10.76 14.17
N GLY A 585 8.01 -11.29 13.12
CA GLY A 585 8.82 -10.50 12.18
C GLY A 585 8.23 -10.40 10.77
N GLN A 586 7.09 -11.00 10.50
CA GLN A 586 6.48 -10.97 9.18
C GLN A 586 5.61 -9.72 9.01
N TRP A 587 6.22 -8.67 8.46
CA TRP A 587 5.53 -7.42 8.16
C TRP A 587 4.73 -7.47 6.84
N LEU A 588 5.15 -8.34 5.89
CA LEU A 588 4.51 -8.49 4.60
C LEU A 588 3.21 -9.30 4.75
N THR A 589 2.11 -8.59 4.77
CA THR A 589 0.76 -9.18 4.79
C THR A 589 0.15 -9.16 3.39
N PRO A 590 -0.89 -9.98 3.10
CA PRO A 590 -1.59 -9.93 1.82
C PRO A 590 -2.10 -8.52 1.44
N GLU A 591 -2.43 -7.69 2.43
CA GLU A 591 -2.84 -6.30 2.21
C GLU A 591 -1.69 -5.43 1.70
N ILE A 592 -0.50 -5.53 2.33
CA ILE A 592 0.68 -4.78 1.90
C ILE A 592 1.18 -5.33 0.57
N LEU A 593 1.07 -6.66 0.36
CA LEU A 593 1.42 -7.31 -0.89
C LEU A 593 0.61 -6.76 -2.07
N SER A 594 -0.67 -6.44 -1.86
CA SER A 594 -1.53 -5.86 -2.91
C SER A 594 -1.26 -4.38 -3.21
N MET A 595 -0.48 -3.66 -2.39
CA MET A 595 -0.26 -2.23 -2.56
C MET A 595 0.87 -1.88 -3.55
N PHE A 596 1.90 -2.71 -3.65
CA PHE A 596 3.14 -2.38 -4.35
C PHE A 596 3.58 -3.46 -5.31
N LEU A 597 4.41 -3.07 -6.30
CA LEU A 597 5.25 -3.98 -7.05
C LEU A 597 6.62 -4.10 -6.37
N TYR A 598 7.14 -5.31 -6.26
CA TYR A 598 8.31 -5.61 -5.44
C TYR A 598 9.57 -5.81 -6.28
N HIS A 599 10.66 -5.22 -5.81
CA HIS A 599 11.99 -5.42 -6.36
C HIS A 599 12.96 -5.83 -5.26
N ASP A 600 13.69 -6.93 -5.49
CA ASP A 600 14.71 -7.39 -4.56
C ASP A 600 16.05 -6.74 -4.88
N MET A 601 16.61 -6.03 -3.89
CA MET A 601 17.94 -5.48 -3.97
C MET A 601 18.90 -6.33 -3.13
N ARG A 602 19.62 -7.23 -3.78
CA ARG A 602 20.65 -8.06 -3.14
C ARG A 602 21.86 -7.22 -2.69
N SER A 603 22.64 -7.75 -1.77
CA SER A 603 23.97 -7.21 -1.50
C SER A 603 24.85 -7.29 -2.75
N LEU A 604 25.70 -6.31 -2.95
CA LEU A 604 26.66 -6.30 -4.05
C LEU A 604 27.64 -7.46 -3.93
N SER A 605 28.11 -7.98 -5.06
CA SER A 605 29.22 -8.94 -5.09
C SER A 605 30.52 -8.26 -4.66
N GLN A 606 31.54 -9.06 -4.33
CA GLN A 606 32.84 -8.55 -3.91
C GLN A 606 33.46 -7.61 -4.95
N THR A 607 33.33 -7.94 -6.23
CA THR A 607 33.86 -7.12 -7.35
C THR A 607 33.10 -5.83 -7.53
N GLU A 608 31.75 -5.88 -7.46
CA GLU A 608 30.90 -4.71 -7.55
C GLU A 608 31.10 -3.76 -6.34
N GLU A 609 31.23 -4.33 -5.14
CA GLU A 609 31.47 -3.57 -3.92
C GLU A 609 32.86 -2.90 -3.93
N LEU A 610 33.88 -3.60 -4.44
CA LEU A 610 35.20 -3.04 -4.65
C LEU A 610 35.18 -1.86 -5.62
N GLN A 611 34.49 -2.00 -6.76
CA GLN A 611 34.33 -0.93 -7.73
C GLN A 611 33.72 0.31 -7.10
N VAL A 612 32.58 0.14 -6.42
CA VAL A 612 31.86 1.26 -5.77
C VAL A 612 32.74 1.96 -4.73
N ILE A 613 33.46 1.21 -3.88
CA ILE A 613 34.30 1.79 -2.84
C ILE A 613 35.50 2.53 -3.46
N THR A 614 36.15 1.94 -4.46
CA THR A 614 37.30 2.53 -5.13
C THR A 614 36.93 3.83 -5.82
N GLU A 615 35.85 3.87 -6.60
CA GLU A 615 35.38 5.07 -7.30
C GLU A 615 34.91 6.17 -6.35
N MET A 616 34.24 5.82 -5.23
CA MET A 616 33.75 6.80 -4.27
C MET A 616 34.80 7.31 -3.29
N THR A 617 35.85 6.54 -3.02
CA THR A 617 36.89 6.90 -2.02
C THR A 617 38.21 7.29 -2.67
N GLY A 618 38.44 6.96 -3.96
CA GLY A 618 39.68 7.26 -4.65
C GLY A 618 40.91 6.47 -4.13
N THR A 619 40.69 5.45 -3.31
CA THR A 619 41.77 4.66 -2.72
C THR A 619 42.12 3.44 -3.55
N PRO A 620 43.26 3.44 -4.26
CA PRO A 620 43.89 2.21 -4.73
C PRO A 620 44.75 1.63 -3.57
N GLY A 621 44.22 0.69 -2.80
CA GLY A 621 45.00 0.09 -1.71
C GLY A 621 44.91 -1.40 -1.72
N SER A 622 46.00 -2.08 -1.40
CA SER A 622 46.07 -3.53 -1.17
C SER A 622 45.17 -4.00 -0.02
N ILE A 623 44.76 -3.09 0.84
CA ILE A 623 43.99 -3.31 2.08
C ILE A 623 42.51 -3.54 1.84
N LEU A 624 41.93 -2.82 0.87
CA LEU A 624 40.48 -2.89 0.55
C LEU A 624 40.04 -4.31 0.11
N PRO A 625 40.74 -5.01 -0.77
CA PRO A 625 40.38 -6.36 -1.17
C PRO A 625 40.42 -7.38 -0.03
N GLU A 626 41.34 -7.23 0.92
CA GLU A 626 41.43 -8.10 2.11
C GLU A 626 40.25 -7.89 3.03
N MET A 627 39.90 -6.65 3.31
CA MET A 627 38.74 -6.29 4.11
C MET A 627 37.42 -6.78 3.47
N LEU A 628 37.29 -6.71 2.16
CA LEU A 628 36.12 -7.23 1.44
C LEU A 628 36.07 -8.76 1.52
N ARG A 629 37.18 -9.46 1.38
CA ARG A 629 37.23 -10.93 1.58
C ARG A 629 36.71 -11.30 2.97
N VAL A 630 37.17 -10.65 4.02
CA VAL A 630 36.68 -10.87 5.38
C VAL A 630 35.18 -10.62 5.49
N THR A 631 34.71 -9.49 4.95
CA THR A 631 33.30 -9.12 5.03
C THR A 631 32.42 -10.16 4.33
N HIS A 632 32.81 -10.61 3.14
CA HIS A 632 32.07 -11.63 2.40
C HIS A 632 32.16 -13.02 3.07
N ALA A 633 33.31 -13.37 3.67
CA ALA A 633 33.44 -14.58 4.47
C ALA A 633 32.52 -14.58 5.69
N LEU A 634 32.37 -13.44 6.37
CA LEU A 634 31.44 -13.28 7.49
C LEU A 634 29.97 -13.36 7.04
N ARG A 635 29.63 -12.75 5.91
CA ARG A 635 28.26 -12.78 5.36
C ARG A 635 27.83 -14.19 4.94
N ASN A 636 28.74 -14.97 4.43
CA ASN A 636 28.51 -16.35 3.95
C ASN A 636 28.71 -17.42 5.02
N SER A 637 29.02 -17.04 6.26
CA SER A 637 29.22 -17.97 7.37
C SER A 637 27.90 -18.68 7.74
N GLU A 638 27.99 -19.96 8.08
CA GLU A 638 26.85 -20.72 8.62
C GLU A 638 26.49 -20.32 10.07
N ASP A 639 27.44 -19.76 10.80
CA ASP A 639 27.26 -19.32 12.17
C ASP A 639 26.38 -18.04 12.26
N ALA A 640 25.29 -18.15 13.01
CA ALA A 640 24.33 -17.05 13.20
C ALA A 640 24.97 -15.84 13.91
N ALA A 641 25.95 -16.07 14.83
CA ALA A 641 26.65 -15.01 15.51
C ALA A 641 27.52 -14.20 14.54
N LEU A 642 28.26 -14.88 13.66
CA LEU A 642 29.09 -14.23 12.64
C LEU A 642 28.27 -13.50 11.61
N ARG A 643 27.11 -14.05 11.18
CA ARG A 643 26.17 -13.34 10.31
C ARG A 643 25.60 -12.08 10.96
N SER A 644 25.35 -12.12 12.28
CA SER A 644 24.93 -10.93 13.02
C SER A 644 26.01 -9.83 13.01
N VAL A 645 27.28 -10.21 13.20
CA VAL A 645 28.41 -9.27 13.06
C VAL A 645 28.54 -8.74 11.64
N ALA A 646 28.34 -9.60 10.63
CA ALA A 646 28.39 -9.21 9.22
C ALA A 646 27.32 -8.15 8.85
N THR A 647 26.16 -8.12 9.53
CA THR A 647 25.15 -7.08 9.31
C THR A 647 25.64 -5.69 9.67
N SER A 648 26.60 -5.56 10.60
CA SER A 648 27.26 -4.28 10.93
C SER A 648 28.23 -3.81 9.84
N LEU A 649 28.80 -4.72 9.03
CA LEU A 649 29.69 -4.42 7.91
C LEU A 649 28.91 -4.30 6.57
N SER A 650 27.90 -3.44 6.57
CA SER A 650 27.17 -3.10 5.33
C SER A 650 28.05 -2.27 4.37
N THR A 651 27.68 -2.21 3.09
CA THR A 651 28.35 -1.38 2.06
C THR A 651 28.51 0.08 2.53
N ARG A 652 27.52 0.61 3.27
CA ARG A 652 27.60 1.94 3.87
C ARG A 652 28.76 2.05 4.88
N GLN A 653 28.96 1.04 5.72
CA GLN A 653 30.07 1.04 6.68
C GLN A 653 31.41 0.82 5.97
N LEU A 654 31.44 0.00 4.95
CA LEU A 654 32.65 -0.19 4.14
C LEU A 654 33.10 1.11 3.45
N LEU A 655 32.17 1.90 2.93
CA LEU A 655 32.46 3.24 2.40
C LEU A 655 33.02 4.18 3.47
N ARG A 656 32.47 4.14 4.69
CA ARG A 656 33.01 4.93 5.82
C ARG A 656 34.42 4.48 6.19
N VAL A 657 34.64 3.18 6.23
CA VAL A 657 35.97 2.60 6.48
C VAL A 657 36.95 2.98 5.38
N GLY A 658 36.55 2.89 4.10
CA GLY A 658 37.37 3.30 2.96
C GLY A 658 37.78 4.77 3.05
N ARG A 659 36.82 5.68 3.28
CA ARG A 659 37.10 7.11 3.49
C ARG A 659 38.00 7.39 4.68
N ARG A 660 37.90 6.60 5.75
CA ARG A 660 38.75 6.71 6.93
C ARG A 660 40.17 6.28 6.63
N LEU A 661 40.36 5.12 5.98
CA LEU A 661 41.67 4.62 5.58
C LEU A 661 42.35 5.56 4.55
N GLN A 662 41.61 6.19 3.67
CA GLN A 662 42.12 7.22 2.77
C GLN A 662 42.69 8.41 3.54
N LYS A 663 41.94 8.88 4.55
CA LYS A 663 42.33 10.07 5.34
C LYS A 663 43.40 9.76 6.36
N PHE A 664 43.46 8.52 6.85
CA PHE A 664 44.38 8.07 7.91
C PHE A 664 45.02 6.72 7.50
N PRO A 665 45.94 6.71 6.54
CA PRO A 665 46.56 5.50 6.02
C PRO A 665 47.40 4.69 7.00
N GLU A 666 47.87 5.36 8.11
CA GLU A 666 48.65 4.74 9.16
C GLU A 666 47.79 3.91 10.13
N GLU A 667 46.49 4.05 10.11
CA GLU A 667 45.60 3.30 10.99
C GLU A 667 45.53 1.82 10.60
N SER A 668 45.70 0.92 11.58
CA SER A 668 45.65 -0.51 11.28
C SER A 668 44.24 -0.94 10.89
N VAL A 669 44.13 -1.79 9.86
CA VAL A 669 42.85 -2.34 9.37
C VAL A 669 42.10 -3.06 10.47
N TYR A 670 42.81 -3.79 11.33
CA TYR A 670 42.24 -4.46 12.49
C TYR A 670 41.50 -3.46 13.41
N SER A 671 42.12 -2.34 13.73
CA SER A 671 41.50 -1.32 14.57
C SER A 671 40.28 -0.70 13.93
N VAL A 672 40.34 -0.41 12.62
CA VAL A 672 39.24 0.21 11.88
C VAL A 672 38.04 -0.72 11.76
N VAL A 673 38.28 -2.00 11.44
CA VAL A 673 37.22 -3.02 11.34
C VAL A 673 36.57 -3.26 12.70
N ASN A 674 37.36 -3.39 13.78
CA ASN A 674 36.83 -3.56 15.13
C ASN A 674 35.98 -2.36 15.59
N LYS A 675 36.38 -1.14 15.24
CA LYS A 675 35.57 0.08 15.49
C LYS A 675 34.27 0.08 14.65
N ALA A 676 34.34 -0.35 13.38
CA ALA A 676 33.20 -0.44 12.49
C ALA A 676 32.17 -1.51 12.94
N CYS A 677 32.64 -2.66 13.42
CA CYS A 677 31.81 -3.74 13.98
C CYS A 677 31.35 -3.46 15.43
N LEU A 678 31.80 -2.38 16.06
CA LEU A 678 31.57 -2.12 17.48
C LEU A 678 32.00 -3.32 18.35
N ALA A 679 33.16 -3.93 18.04
CA ALA A 679 33.62 -5.18 18.65
C ALA A 679 33.74 -5.12 20.18
N ARG A 680 33.89 -3.92 20.77
CA ARG A 680 33.88 -3.71 22.22
C ARG A 680 32.54 -4.06 22.90
N PHE A 681 31.44 -4.04 22.15
CA PHE A 681 30.09 -4.32 22.64
C PHE A 681 29.63 -5.76 22.30
N LEU A 682 30.44 -6.52 21.58
CA LEU A 682 30.13 -7.91 21.27
C LEU A 682 30.37 -8.81 22.49
N PRO A 683 29.56 -9.87 22.67
CA PRO A 683 29.86 -10.94 23.61
C PRO A 683 31.26 -11.54 23.37
N ALA A 684 31.95 -11.98 24.42
CA ALA A 684 33.31 -12.49 24.34
C ALA A 684 33.48 -13.57 23.27
N LEU A 685 32.57 -14.54 23.20
CA LEU A 685 32.59 -15.61 22.20
C LEU A 685 32.50 -15.08 20.75
N ALA A 686 31.63 -14.12 20.51
CA ALA A 686 31.47 -13.49 19.19
C ALA A 686 32.70 -12.67 18.79
N LYS A 687 33.36 -12.03 19.77
CA LYS A 687 34.62 -11.30 19.57
C LYS A 687 35.75 -12.25 19.23
N ASP A 688 35.92 -13.34 19.97
CA ASP A 688 36.95 -14.35 19.71
C ASP A 688 36.78 -15.01 18.32
N THR A 689 35.52 -15.26 17.91
CA THR A 689 35.24 -15.80 16.57
C THR A 689 35.53 -14.75 15.49
N LEU A 690 35.24 -13.48 15.70
CA LEU A 690 35.61 -12.40 14.79
C LEU A 690 37.12 -12.28 14.64
N ASP A 691 37.87 -12.30 15.76
CA ASP A 691 39.34 -12.22 15.76
C ASP A 691 39.96 -13.40 15.00
N LYS A 692 39.46 -14.64 15.18
CA LYS A 692 39.90 -15.82 14.41
C LYS A 692 39.64 -15.67 12.90
N VAL A 693 38.49 -15.09 12.51
CA VAL A 693 38.20 -14.85 11.09
C VAL A 693 39.10 -13.76 10.51
N LEU A 694 39.41 -12.72 11.27
CA LEU A 694 40.36 -11.67 10.86
C LEU A 694 41.76 -12.26 10.65
N GLU A 695 42.28 -13.05 11.59
CA GLU A 695 43.60 -13.71 11.50
C GLU A 695 43.67 -14.68 10.32
N LYS A 696 42.61 -15.49 10.10
CA LYS A 696 42.55 -16.43 8.95
C LYS A 696 42.63 -15.71 7.59
N ASN A 697 42.17 -14.46 7.52
CA ASN A 697 42.23 -13.65 6.31
C ASN A 697 43.43 -12.70 6.25
N GLY A 698 44.44 -12.88 7.13
CA GLY A 698 45.70 -12.15 7.08
C GLY A 698 45.71 -10.82 7.85
N ILE A 699 44.64 -10.46 8.51
CA ILE A 699 44.54 -9.22 9.31
C ILE A 699 44.98 -9.54 10.75
N LYS A 700 46.24 -9.26 11.07
CA LYS A 700 46.82 -9.53 12.39
C LYS A 700 46.42 -8.42 13.39
N GLN A 701 46.23 -8.84 14.64
CA GLN A 701 46.04 -7.95 15.74
C GLN A 701 47.32 -7.11 15.96
N VAL A 702 47.23 -5.81 15.68
CA VAL A 702 48.30 -4.88 16.03
C VAL A 702 47.99 -4.35 17.41
N LYS A 703 48.90 -4.53 18.37
CA LYS A 703 48.79 -3.84 19.68
C LYS A 703 48.85 -2.35 19.39
N THR A 704 47.73 -1.69 19.48
CA THR A 704 47.67 -0.22 19.47
C THR A 704 48.51 0.28 20.65
N ILE A 705 49.56 0.99 20.37
CA ILE A 705 50.25 1.78 21.35
C ILE A 705 49.20 2.81 21.78
N GLU A 706 48.68 2.66 22.99
CA GLU A 706 47.78 3.70 23.55
C GLU A 706 48.66 4.94 23.68
N ASP A 707 48.38 5.96 22.88
CA ASP A 707 48.98 7.29 23.04
C ASP A 707 48.50 7.85 24.35
N LYS A 708 49.26 7.57 25.41
CA LYS A 708 48.94 7.97 26.77
C LYS A 708 49.04 9.50 27.02
N ASN A 709 49.52 10.28 26.03
CA ASN A 709 49.73 11.71 26.15
C ASN A 709 49.22 12.49 24.92
N ILE A 710 47.94 12.38 24.59
CA ILE A 710 47.36 13.29 23.62
C ILE A 710 47.09 14.63 24.31
N GLN A 711 47.92 15.64 24.04
CA GLN A 711 47.64 17.01 24.49
C GLN A 711 46.52 17.63 23.67
N CYS A 712 45.52 18.15 24.39
CA CYS A 712 44.44 18.95 23.81
C CYS A 712 44.76 20.43 24.10
N VAL A 713 44.94 21.21 23.03
CA VAL A 713 45.21 22.66 23.14
C VAL A 713 44.14 23.40 22.32
N ILE A 714 43.56 24.43 22.91
CA ILE A 714 42.66 25.36 22.24
C ILE A 714 43.38 26.67 22.06
N GLN A 715 43.75 27.06 20.85
CA GLN A 715 44.31 28.35 20.50
C GLN A 715 43.56 28.93 19.30
N ASP A 716 43.22 30.20 19.36
CA ASP A 716 42.61 30.96 18.27
C ASP A 716 41.40 30.29 17.63
N GLN A 717 40.49 29.76 18.43
CA GLN A 717 39.30 29.01 17.98
C GLN A 717 39.64 27.70 17.23
N VAL A 718 40.84 27.21 17.37
CA VAL A 718 41.26 25.91 16.84
C VAL A 718 41.52 24.95 18.00
N LEU A 719 40.77 23.85 18.03
CA LEU A 719 41.06 22.74 18.94
C LEU A 719 42.09 21.84 18.25
N THR A 720 43.25 21.73 18.85
CA THR A 720 44.32 20.81 18.42
C THR A 720 44.35 19.63 19.37
N ILE A 721 44.14 18.42 18.83
CA ILE A 721 44.21 17.15 19.58
C ILE A 721 45.28 16.29 18.92
N GLY A 722 46.47 16.22 19.51
CA GLY A 722 47.61 15.59 18.87
C GLY A 722 47.94 16.25 17.53
N ASN A 723 47.88 15.50 16.44
CA ASN A 723 48.11 16.00 15.07
C ASN A 723 46.87 16.57 14.38
N PHE A 724 45.72 16.56 15.04
CA PHE A 724 44.44 17.01 14.45
C PHE A 724 44.11 18.43 14.86
N ARG A 725 43.64 19.24 13.86
CA ARG A 725 43.15 20.59 14.07
C ARG A 725 41.69 20.69 13.64
N ILE A 726 40.86 21.18 14.55
CA ILE A 726 39.42 21.39 14.30
C ILE A 726 39.14 22.87 14.60
N CYS A 727 38.66 23.63 13.63
CA CYS A 727 38.18 24.99 13.84
C CYS A 727 36.88 24.94 14.66
N LEU A 728 36.86 25.67 15.79
CA LEU A 728 35.68 25.85 16.62
C LEU A 728 34.86 27.01 16.04
N ILE A 729 33.71 26.73 15.48
CA ILE A 729 32.76 27.75 15.02
C ILE A 729 31.91 28.13 16.22
N LYS A 730 31.83 29.44 16.54
CA LYS A 730 30.89 29.90 17.56
C LYS A 730 29.47 29.58 17.14
N ILE A 731 28.67 29.05 18.03
CA ILE A 731 27.26 28.69 17.79
C ILE A 731 26.45 29.94 17.37
N SER A 732 26.87 31.14 17.77
CA SER A 732 26.29 32.41 17.33
C SER A 732 26.39 32.68 15.82
N ASP A 733 27.34 32.06 15.13
CA ASP A 733 27.54 32.29 13.70
C ASP A 733 26.83 31.25 12.82
N CYS A 734 26.24 30.23 13.43
CA CYS A 734 25.54 29.13 12.76
C CYS A 734 24.05 29.09 13.02
N MET A 735 23.46 30.06 13.76
CA MET A 735 22.01 30.18 13.83
C MET A 735 21.49 30.81 12.53
N PRO A 736 20.84 30.04 11.62
CA PRO A 736 20.00 30.71 10.67
C PRO A 736 18.87 31.37 11.47
N THR A 737 18.69 32.65 11.26
CA THR A 737 17.52 33.40 11.74
C THR A 737 16.25 32.68 11.37
N PHE A 738 15.75 31.87 12.27
CA PHE A 738 14.34 31.48 12.28
C PHE A 738 13.56 32.67 12.84
N TYR A 739 13.26 33.63 11.99
CA TYR A 739 12.22 34.62 12.20
C TYR A 739 11.18 34.44 11.12
N ALA A 740 9.91 34.29 11.62
CA ALA A 740 8.61 34.27 11.01
C ALA A 740 8.21 32.98 10.30
#